data_d2216b9afd11c2bfbdaddcd79599f9e3
#
_entry.id   d2216b9afd11c2bfbdaddcd79599f9e3
#
_cell.length_a   1.000
_cell.length_b   1.000
_cell.length_c   1.000
_cell.angle_alpha   90.00
_cell.angle_beta   90.00
_cell.angle_gamma   90.00
#
_symmetry.space_group_name_H-M   'P 1'
#
loop_
_entity.id
_entity.type
_entity.pdbx_description
1 polymer ?
#
loop_
_entity_poly.entity_id
_entity_poly.type
_entity_poly.pdbx_seq_one_letter_code
_entity_poly.pdbx_strand_id
1 'polypeptide(L)'
;MLYKQYHLTILFEMKKYLTTLFLSFAMFSFAQQTPAVKDTIAKGATKTDTTEKPEKTPEEKRAEEYAKLIKKGGLERNGLFTVRKIDDKWYFEVADSLLNRYLLCVTRLKTAPQQFGMYAGEKINEQTLFFQQKNEKTLILRSYLNTQVADSTNNIYTAVTNSSSNPVVATFNVIGRNPQNKNQLIEVTDFFKQDNSVTGLLSKLKTDKKIGAIVAAQSFVDDLRAYPMNVEVQTLKTYGASPSNIPDANRVGAISFELNTSIVLLPKVPMQKRLFDSRVGFFATRFIKFSDDQQRTQTESYIHRFRLEPRKEDVNKYLSGQLVEPKKQIVFYIDPATPKQWQKYLILGVNDWNVAFEKAGFKNAIVAKEWPNDPAMSLEDARFNVIRYLPSEISNAYGPNIADPRSGEIIECHVGWYHNVMKLLQEWYLIQVGAVDKRARNLKLDEALMGDLIRFVSSHEIGHCLGLRHNMGASSQTPVEKLRDKKWVEAHGHTVSIMDYARFNYVAQPEDNIGTKGLYPRIGDYDKWAIEWGYRYYGNRYKNEFDEQEALAATTTQRLTANPHLWFGGEGRGEDPRAQTEDLSDNVMKANTYALKNLRYVVSNLHEWMKEPNDKYDYLSSMHKSAVLQYNRYLNHVLKHIGSRYIGVIGSAEVYQPVPKEIVKEAIAYVDAQLFEAPLWLYPQAITNKIGSNVEKEIADMQNNALNIMLNNVVLYKLYTQSLASPKAYLLDEYLADVFAAVWKPLNNSEVQQNALRRGLQRSYLAKIDDLINPKEQATTAANSNGAASASSTAVGNSDVRLYALQHLDKIADYLKTAQQQEAQPLNKLHYQQLLKEIEHIKEPKK
;
A
#
# COMPACT_ATOMS: atom_id res chain seq x y z
N MET A 1 41.34 -15.08 14.77
CA MET A 1 42.36 -14.57 13.81
C MET A 1 41.83 -13.72 12.71
N LEU A 2 40.52 -13.66 12.46
CA LEU A 2 39.89 -12.86 11.39
C LEU A 2 39.61 -11.38 11.77
N TYR A 3 39.65 -11.04 13.06
CA TYR A 3 39.40 -9.66 13.51
C TYR A 3 40.62 -8.70 13.39
N LYS A 4 41.80 -9.24 13.18
CA LYS A 4 43.03 -8.42 12.99
C LYS A 4 43.32 -8.02 11.53
N GLN A 5 42.73 -8.71 10.57
CA GLN A 5 42.92 -8.39 9.15
C GLN A 5 42.06 -7.23 8.64
N TYR A 6 40.86 -7.04 9.23
CA TYR A 6 39.97 -5.95 8.85
C TYR A 6 40.46 -4.58 9.32
N HIS A 7 41.12 -4.50 10.46
CA HIS A 7 41.70 -3.23 10.95
C HIS A 7 42.93 -2.74 10.18
N LEU A 8 43.70 -3.64 9.56
CA LEU A 8 44.88 -3.24 8.77
C LEU A 8 44.51 -2.69 7.37
N THR A 9 43.43 -3.17 6.78
CA THR A 9 42.98 -2.71 5.47
C THR A 9 42.34 -1.31 5.55
N ILE A 10 41.58 -1.02 6.61
CA ILE A 10 41.01 0.32 6.83
C ILE A 10 42.08 1.37 7.14
N LEU A 11 43.13 1.00 7.88
CA LEU A 11 44.27 1.90 8.17
C LEU A 11 45.15 2.19 6.93
N PHE A 12 45.20 1.27 5.97
CA PHE A 12 45.96 1.47 4.74
C PHE A 12 45.23 2.37 3.72
N GLU A 13 43.94 2.27 3.63
CA GLU A 13 43.10 3.15 2.81
C GLU A 13 42.97 4.57 3.41
N MET A 14 42.86 4.72 4.73
CA MET A 14 42.86 6.04 5.37
C MET A 14 44.21 6.79 5.20
N LYS A 15 45.34 6.08 5.12
CA LYS A 15 46.67 6.73 4.84
C LYS A 15 46.74 7.28 3.42
N LYS A 16 46.11 6.68 2.45
CA LYS A 16 46.07 7.22 1.05
C LYS A 16 45.26 8.51 0.95
N TYR A 17 44.19 8.64 1.71
CA TYR A 17 43.36 9.85 1.69
C TYR A 17 43.99 11.01 2.51
N LEU A 18 44.75 10.71 3.55
CA LEU A 18 45.43 11.75 4.34
C LEU A 18 46.66 12.33 3.56
N THR A 19 47.32 11.56 2.73
CA THR A 19 48.47 12.06 1.93
C THR A 19 48.02 12.94 0.77
N THR A 20 46.81 12.74 0.23
CA THR A 20 46.26 13.58 -0.84
C THR A 20 45.67 14.90 -0.27
N LEU A 21 45.24 14.92 1.01
CA LEU A 21 44.73 16.14 1.65
C LEU A 21 45.86 17.10 2.10
N PHE A 22 47.07 16.58 2.41
CA PHE A 22 48.23 17.42 2.80
C PHE A 22 48.96 18.06 1.62
N LEU A 23 48.83 17.51 0.39
CA LEU A 23 49.39 18.11 -0.80
C LEU A 23 48.56 19.22 -1.44
N SER A 24 47.28 19.33 -1.09
CA SER A 24 46.39 20.41 -1.56
C SER A 24 46.38 21.65 -0.65
N PHE A 25 47.00 21.60 0.55
CA PHE A 25 47.05 22.74 1.47
C PHE A 25 48.34 23.56 1.36
N ALA A 26 49.31 23.16 0.52
CA ALA A 26 50.61 23.83 0.43
C ALA A 26 50.75 24.85 -0.72
N MET A 27 49.64 25.21 -1.41
CA MET A 27 49.72 26.19 -2.53
C MET A 27 48.80 27.42 -2.41
N PHE A 28 48.31 27.74 -1.24
CA PHE A 28 47.57 28.98 -1.01
C PHE A 28 48.02 29.71 0.25
N SER A 29 49.27 30.16 0.27
CA SER A 29 49.78 31.07 1.30
C SER A 29 50.72 32.06 0.66
N PHE A 30 50.17 33.01 -0.06
CA PHE A 30 50.83 34.32 -0.29
C PHE A 30 49.80 35.37 -0.69
N ALA A 31 49.84 36.46 0.05
CA ALA A 31 49.16 37.74 -0.19
C ALA A 31 47.90 38.06 0.63
N GLN A 32 48.14 38.50 1.87
CA GLN A 32 47.32 39.57 2.49
C GLN A 32 48.27 40.48 3.26
N GLN A 33 48.68 41.56 2.63
CA GLN A 33 49.23 42.72 3.31
C GLN A 33 48.06 43.64 3.70
N THR A 34 47.91 43.87 4.98
CA THR A 34 47.04 44.90 5.57
C THR A 34 47.79 46.24 5.54
N PRO A 35 47.14 47.29 5.08
CA PRO A 35 47.71 48.67 5.33
C PRO A 35 47.26 49.15 6.72
N ALA A 36 48.25 49.64 7.47
CA ALA A 36 48.06 50.29 8.76
C ALA A 36 47.30 51.64 8.63
N VAL A 37 46.35 51.83 9.50
CA VAL A 37 45.67 53.13 9.70
C VAL A 37 46.66 54.08 10.40
N LYS A 38 46.97 55.17 9.79
CA LYS A 38 47.58 56.35 10.44
C LYS A 38 46.51 57.35 10.75
N ASP A 39 46.32 57.62 12.03
CA ASP A 39 45.62 58.79 12.51
C ASP A 39 46.34 60.08 12.12
N THR A 40 45.64 60.94 11.43
CA THR A 40 46.05 62.34 11.29
C THR A 40 44.81 63.23 11.51
N ILE A 41 44.91 63.98 12.65
CA ILE A 41 44.00 65.05 13.00
C ILE A 41 44.36 66.25 12.16
N ALA A 42 43.44 66.81 11.38
CA ALA A 42 43.53 68.16 10.87
C ALA A 42 42.19 68.91 10.98
N LYS A 43 42.21 69.95 11.69
CA LYS A 43 41.15 70.94 11.82
C LYS A 43 40.99 71.76 10.52
N GLY A 44 39.75 71.99 10.12
CA GLY A 44 39.42 73.01 9.11
C GLY A 44 37.91 73.09 8.90
N ALA A 45 37.28 74.04 9.55
CA ALA A 45 35.88 74.34 9.36
C ALA A 45 35.61 75.08 8.04
N THR A 46 34.67 74.48 7.23
CA THR A 46 33.91 75.30 6.29
C THR A 46 32.47 74.81 6.28
N LYS A 47 31.54 75.65 6.76
CA LYS A 47 30.12 75.40 6.63
C LYS A 47 29.75 75.52 5.16
N THR A 48 29.25 74.49 4.59
CA THR A 48 28.36 74.52 3.44
C THR A 48 27.04 73.87 3.86
N ASP A 49 26.01 74.67 3.82
CA ASP A 49 24.64 74.35 4.12
C ASP A 49 24.10 73.49 2.99
N THR A 50 24.17 72.18 3.13
CA THR A 50 23.46 71.23 2.28
C THR A 50 22.50 70.51 3.22
N THR A 51 21.22 70.80 3.13
CA THR A 51 20.12 70.04 3.70
C THR A 51 20.15 68.67 3.09
N GLU A 52 20.97 67.73 3.64
CA GLU A 52 20.84 66.26 3.37
C GLU A 52 19.48 65.87 3.90
N LYS A 53 18.61 65.42 2.99
CA LYS A 53 17.40 64.66 3.37
C LYS A 53 17.83 63.56 4.31
N PRO A 54 17.19 63.41 5.48
CA PRO A 54 17.52 62.27 6.38
C PRO A 54 17.50 60.94 5.62
N GLU A 55 18.55 60.20 5.77
CA GLU A 55 18.66 58.88 5.11
C GLU A 55 17.54 58.00 5.61
N LYS A 56 16.67 57.51 4.67
CA LYS A 56 15.54 56.68 4.98
C LYS A 56 15.97 55.42 5.73
N THR A 57 15.25 55.10 6.77
CA THR A 57 15.45 53.85 7.51
C THR A 57 15.30 52.62 6.59
N PRO A 58 15.90 51.47 6.92
CA PRO A 58 15.74 50.26 6.15
C PRO A 58 14.27 49.86 6.00
N GLU A 59 13.41 50.19 6.96
CA GLU A 59 11.96 49.88 6.90
C GLU A 59 11.24 50.78 5.89
N GLU A 60 11.57 52.11 5.89
CA GLU A 60 11.02 53.03 4.90
C GLU A 60 11.45 52.71 3.48
N LYS A 61 12.72 52.32 3.28
CA LYS A 61 13.20 51.84 1.95
C LYS A 61 12.38 50.62 1.48
N ARG A 62 12.14 49.62 2.34
CA ARG A 62 11.34 48.44 2.01
C ARG A 62 9.85 48.75 1.73
N ALA A 63 9.29 49.69 2.49
CA ALA A 63 7.92 50.16 2.25
C ALA A 63 7.80 50.89 0.90
N GLU A 64 8.79 51.62 0.50
CA GLU A 64 8.84 52.28 -0.82
C GLU A 64 8.99 51.27 -1.98
N GLU A 65 9.87 50.27 -1.82
CA GLU A 65 10.04 49.20 -2.81
C GLU A 65 8.72 48.44 -2.98
N TYR A 66 8.04 48.12 -1.88
CA TYR A 66 6.69 47.52 -1.90
C TYR A 66 5.72 48.44 -2.67
N ALA A 67 5.58 49.73 -2.28
CA ALA A 67 4.65 50.67 -2.89
C ALA A 67 4.92 50.87 -4.39
N LYS A 68 6.21 50.91 -4.79
CA LYS A 68 6.62 51.03 -6.18
C LYS A 68 6.16 49.85 -7.03
N LEU A 69 6.25 48.60 -6.48
CA LEU A 69 5.82 47.43 -7.17
C LEU A 69 4.28 47.36 -7.27
N ILE A 70 3.58 47.59 -6.16
CA ILE A 70 2.11 47.54 -6.09
C ILE A 70 1.45 48.61 -6.97
N LYS A 71 2.09 49.79 -7.14
CA LYS A 71 1.60 50.84 -8.03
C LYS A 71 1.45 50.43 -9.48
N LYS A 72 2.15 49.35 -9.92
CA LYS A 72 1.98 48.79 -11.26
C LYS A 72 0.60 48.16 -11.48
N GLY A 73 -0.13 47.90 -10.40
CA GLY A 73 -1.42 47.19 -10.46
C GLY A 73 -1.28 45.70 -10.73
N GLY A 74 -2.39 45.03 -10.91
CA GLY A 74 -2.43 43.61 -11.20
C GLY A 74 -3.50 42.86 -10.40
N LEU A 75 -3.45 41.53 -10.39
CA LEU A 75 -4.38 40.67 -9.66
C LEU A 75 -3.99 40.60 -8.17
N GLU A 76 -4.98 40.67 -7.30
CA GLU A 76 -4.85 40.44 -5.86
C GLU A 76 -5.90 39.45 -5.36
N ARG A 77 -5.47 38.47 -4.57
CA ARG A 77 -6.35 37.48 -3.90
C ARG A 77 -5.91 37.32 -2.46
N ASN A 78 -6.85 37.54 -1.54
CA ASN A 78 -6.58 37.44 -0.10
C ASN A 78 -6.97 36.08 0.46
N GLY A 79 -6.11 35.50 1.32
CA GLY A 79 -6.30 34.22 1.96
C GLY A 79 -5.20 33.94 2.98
N LEU A 80 -4.72 32.70 3.02
CA LEU A 80 -3.57 32.29 3.84
C LEU A 80 -2.35 33.18 3.60
N PHE A 81 -2.06 33.44 2.35
CA PHE A 81 -1.19 34.50 1.87
C PHE A 81 -2.03 35.48 1.02
N THR A 82 -1.64 36.74 0.97
CA THR A 82 -2.09 37.59 -0.13
C THR A 82 -1.29 37.21 -1.37
N VAL A 83 -1.96 36.70 -2.36
CA VAL A 83 -1.37 36.32 -3.66
C VAL A 83 -1.50 37.50 -4.62
N ARG A 84 -0.42 37.86 -5.28
CA ARG A 84 -0.44 38.90 -6.31
C ARG A 84 0.12 38.39 -7.63
N LYS A 85 -0.43 38.87 -8.73
CA LYS A 85 0.18 38.77 -10.07
C LYS A 85 0.43 40.15 -10.58
N ILE A 86 1.69 40.53 -10.78
CA ILE A 86 2.13 41.85 -11.28
C ILE A 86 3.04 41.56 -12.48
N ASP A 87 2.70 42.07 -13.64
CA ASP A 87 3.25 41.70 -14.94
C ASP A 87 3.07 40.15 -15.09
N ASP A 88 4.12 39.42 -15.47
CA ASP A 88 4.08 37.94 -15.57
C ASP A 88 4.64 37.23 -14.33
N LYS A 89 4.72 37.91 -13.19
CA LYS A 89 5.30 37.39 -11.96
C LYS A 89 4.27 37.20 -10.85
N TRP A 90 4.45 36.14 -10.09
CA TRP A 90 3.62 35.81 -8.93
C TRP A 90 4.36 36.08 -7.63
N TYR A 91 3.63 36.61 -6.67
CA TYR A 91 4.15 37.02 -5.37
C TYR A 91 3.26 36.50 -4.25
N PHE A 92 3.92 36.22 -3.11
CA PHE A 92 3.25 36.02 -1.83
C PHE A 92 3.55 37.16 -0.89
N GLU A 93 2.52 37.67 -0.21
CA GLU A 93 2.69 38.44 1.01
C GLU A 93 2.53 37.49 2.19
N VAL A 94 3.63 37.23 2.88
CA VAL A 94 3.73 36.30 4.01
C VAL A 94 3.67 37.10 5.30
N ALA A 95 2.69 36.83 6.15
CA ALA A 95 2.56 37.45 7.47
C ALA A 95 3.64 36.92 8.43
N ASP A 96 4.20 37.75 9.29
CA ASP A 96 5.18 37.34 10.31
C ASP A 96 4.59 36.27 11.26
N SER A 97 3.27 36.29 11.49
CA SER A 97 2.54 35.28 12.27
C SER A 97 2.53 33.87 11.65
N LEU A 98 2.89 33.74 10.37
CA LEU A 98 3.00 32.48 9.64
C LEU A 98 4.44 31.92 9.62
N LEU A 99 5.42 32.68 10.11
CA LEU A 99 6.79 32.21 10.25
C LEU A 99 6.83 31.08 11.27
N ASN A 100 7.59 30.02 10.95
CA ASN A 100 7.69 28.80 11.74
C ASN A 100 6.37 28.04 11.95
N ARG A 101 5.31 28.40 11.18
CA ARG A 101 4.09 27.61 11.09
C ARG A 101 4.24 26.56 10.00
N TYR A 102 3.74 25.35 10.28
CA TYR A 102 3.83 24.23 9.35
C TYR A 102 2.76 24.30 8.27
N LEU A 103 3.19 24.08 7.04
CA LEU A 103 2.42 24.10 5.81
C LEU A 103 2.53 22.72 5.16
N LEU A 104 1.42 22.00 5.03
CA LEU A 104 1.39 20.75 4.28
C LEU A 104 1.29 21.10 2.78
N CYS A 105 2.27 20.67 2.01
CA CYS A 105 2.37 20.90 0.58
C CYS A 105 2.13 19.59 -0.16
N VAL A 106 1.07 19.51 -0.95
CA VAL A 106 0.66 18.33 -1.70
C VAL A 106 0.53 18.66 -3.18
N THR A 107 1.29 17.98 -4.03
CA THR A 107 1.21 18.16 -5.48
C THR A 107 0.49 16.99 -6.13
N ARG A 108 -0.51 17.30 -6.97
CA ARG A 108 -1.33 16.35 -7.72
C ARG A 108 -1.32 16.64 -9.20
N LEU A 109 -1.60 15.61 -9.97
CA LEU A 109 -1.92 15.74 -11.39
C LEU A 109 -3.29 16.42 -11.54
N LYS A 110 -3.36 17.52 -12.28
CA LYS A 110 -4.61 18.10 -12.79
C LYS A 110 -4.93 17.50 -14.17
N THR A 111 -3.91 17.33 -15.01
CA THR A 111 -3.96 16.52 -16.22
C THR A 111 -2.67 15.71 -16.35
N ALA A 112 -2.74 14.59 -17.06
CA ALA A 112 -1.60 13.73 -17.35
C ALA A 112 -1.57 13.35 -18.83
N PRO A 113 -0.39 13.04 -19.39
CA PRO A 113 -0.26 12.53 -20.76
C PRO A 113 -1.03 11.22 -20.95
N GLN A 114 -1.53 10.97 -22.15
CA GLN A 114 -2.17 9.71 -22.48
C GLN A 114 -1.21 8.54 -22.28
N GLN A 115 -1.71 7.41 -21.78
CA GLN A 115 -0.94 6.20 -21.47
C GLN A 115 0.19 6.38 -20.43
N PHE A 116 0.18 7.48 -19.67
CA PHE A 116 1.12 7.70 -18.59
C PHE A 116 0.93 6.69 -17.44
N GLY A 117 -0.29 6.19 -17.25
CA GLY A 117 -0.66 5.23 -16.22
C GLY A 117 -0.92 5.86 -14.85
N MET A 118 -1.02 7.20 -14.81
CA MET A 118 -1.56 7.98 -13.70
C MET A 118 -2.60 8.98 -14.24
N TYR A 119 -3.51 9.42 -13.38
CA TYR A 119 -4.69 10.18 -13.79
C TYR A 119 -4.87 11.46 -12.98
N ALA A 120 -5.76 12.33 -13.45
CA ALA A 120 -6.09 13.57 -12.75
C ALA A 120 -6.56 13.31 -11.31
N GLY A 121 -6.06 14.09 -10.35
CA GLY A 121 -6.32 13.95 -8.92
C GLY A 121 -5.32 13.09 -8.17
N GLU A 122 -4.49 12.28 -8.85
CA GLU A 122 -3.49 11.44 -8.20
C GLU A 122 -2.31 12.25 -7.66
N LYS A 123 -1.91 11.92 -6.43
CA LYS A 123 -0.79 12.54 -5.73
C LYS A 123 0.55 12.11 -6.32
N ILE A 124 1.41 13.09 -6.60
CA ILE A 124 2.78 12.85 -7.10
C ILE A 124 3.87 13.32 -6.13
N ASN A 125 3.55 14.20 -5.19
CA ASN A 125 4.51 14.68 -4.17
C ASN A 125 3.79 15.16 -2.92
N GLU A 126 4.47 15.05 -1.77
CA GLU A 126 3.98 15.52 -0.48
C GLU A 126 5.14 15.91 0.42
N GLN A 127 5.09 17.10 1.00
CA GLN A 127 6.07 17.57 1.99
C GLN A 127 5.41 18.51 3.01
N THR A 128 5.96 18.52 4.23
CA THR A 128 5.60 19.55 5.22
C THR A 128 6.70 20.62 5.25
N LEU A 129 6.33 21.86 5.10
CA LEU A 129 7.23 22.97 4.94
C LEU A 129 6.99 24.04 6.04
N PHE A 130 7.96 24.94 6.22
CA PHE A 130 7.77 26.15 7.02
C PHE A 130 8.72 27.26 6.57
N PHE A 131 8.25 28.52 6.66
CA PHE A 131 9.09 29.70 6.43
C PHE A 131 9.86 30.05 7.70
N GLN A 132 11.14 30.34 7.55
CA GLN A 132 12.01 30.82 8.62
C GLN A 132 12.70 32.13 8.17
N GLN A 133 12.69 33.14 9.04
CA GLN A 133 13.46 34.36 8.82
C GLN A 133 14.95 34.06 8.98
N LYS A 134 15.77 34.31 7.96
CA LYS A 134 17.23 34.23 8.04
C LYS A 134 17.83 35.57 8.47
N ASN A 135 17.39 36.64 7.84
CA ASN A 135 17.71 38.01 8.13
C ASN A 135 16.62 38.94 7.54
N GLU A 136 16.71 40.23 7.72
CA GLU A 136 15.68 41.15 7.25
C GLU A 136 15.35 41.10 5.76
N LYS A 137 16.28 40.60 4.94
CA LYS A 137 16.15 40.57 3.47
C LYS A 137 15.84 39.18 2.92
N THR A 138 15.80 38.14 3.77
CA THR A 138 15.79 36.75 3.29
C THR A 138 14.86 35.88 4.11
N LEU A 139 13.89 35.26 3.45
CA LEU A 139 13.12 34.13 3.96
C LEU A 139 13.67 32.80 3.41
N ILE A 140 13.76 31.80 4.28
CA ILE A 140 14.12 30.43 3.91
C ILE A 140 12.88 29.58 4.03
N LEU A 141 12.62 28.75 3.03
CA LEU A 141 11.64 27.66 3.11
C LEU A 141 12.36 26.37 3.46
N ARG A 142 11.94 25.70 4.52
CA ARG A 142 12.51 24.43 4.99
C ARG A 142 11.50 23.30 4.90
N SER A 143 11.98 22.08 4.66
CA SER A 143 11.19 20.86 4.80
C SER A 143 11.29 20.35 6.24
N TYR A 144 10.16 20.05 6.85
CA TYR A 144 10.06 19.53 8.21
C TYR A 144 10.17 18.00 8.20
N LEU A 145 11.12 17.49 8.97
CA LEU A 145 11.35 16.04 9.15
C LEU A 145 11.00 15.66 10.59
N ASN A 146 9.98 14.83 10.78
CA ASN A 146 9.51 14.36 12.08
C ASN A 146 9.97 12.92 12.37
N THR A 147 11.27 12.66 12.18
CA THR A 147 11.83 11.30 12.34
C THR A 147 12.34 11.01 13.74
N GLN A 148 12.75 12.06 14.48
CA GLN A 148 13.28 11.97 15.84
C GLN A 148 12.55 12.96 16.72
N VAL A 149 12.06 12.50 17.88
CA VAL A 149 11.21 13.30 18.78
C VAL A 149 11.65 13.12 20.22
N ALA A 150 11.73 14.22 20.95
CA ALA A 150 11.88 14.23 22.41
C ALA A 150 10.86 15.21 23.02
N ASP A 151 10.45 14.97 24.25
CA ASP A 151 9.63 15.92 24.99
C ASP A 151 10.48 17.15 25.38
N SER A 152 9.94 18.36 25.18
CA SER A 152 10.63 19.61 25.49
C SER A 152 10.94 19.81 26.97
N THR A 153 10.33 19.02 27.85
CA THR A 153 10.62 19.01 29.29
C THR A 153 11.84 18.17 29.65
N ASN A 154 12.35 17.35 28.73
CA ASN A 154 13.53 16.51 28.94
C ASN A 154 14.81 17.22 28.47
N ASN A 155 15.93 16.98 29.15
CA ASN A 155 17.23 17.55 28.78
C ASN A 155 17.71 17.10 27.40
N ILE A 156 17.45 15.82 27.07
CA ILE A 156 17.80 15.21 25.78
C ILE A 156 17.14 15.94 24.59
N TYR A 157 16.04 16.67 24.82
CA TYR A 157 15.39 17.50 23.80
C TYR A 157 16.37 18.47 23.11
N THR A 158 17.25 19.10 23.92
CA THR A 158 18.28 20.01 23.40
C THR A 158 19.26 19.25 22.49
N ALA A 159 19.70 18.05 22.88
CA ALA A 159 20.59 17.24 22.08
C ALA A 159 19.93 16.81 20.75
N VAL A 160 18.67 16.35 20.78
CA VAL A 160 17.90 15.96 19.58
C VAL A 160 17.72 17.15 18.64
N THR A 161 17.36 18.31 19.18
CA THR A 161 17.14 19.54 18.38
C THR A 161 18.44 20.03 17.75
N ASN A 162 19.55 20.00 18.48
CA ASN A 162 20.86 20.46 17.98
C ASN A 162 21.49 19.49 16.98
N SER A 163 21.12 18.22 17.05
CA SER A 163 21.64 17.18 16.14
C SER A 163 20.82 17.01 14.86
N SER A 164 19.65 17.65 14.79
CA SER A 164 18.72 17.53 13.68
C SER A 164 18.62 18.83 12.89
N SER A 165 18.77 18.77 11.57
CA SER A 165 18.57 19.92 10.70
C SER A 165 17.44 19.68 9.71
N ASN A 166 16.53 20.64 9.59
CA ASN A 166 15.54 20.64 8.54
C ASN A 166 16.16 21.20 7.24
N PRO A 167 16.14 20.46 6.11
CA PRO A 167 16.79 20.90 4.88
C PRO A 167 16.15 22.17 4.31
N VAL A 168 16.97 23.01 3.71
CA VAL A 168 16.51 24.21 2.97
C VAL A 168 16.06 23.73 1.59
N VAL A 169 14.82 24.02 1.21
CA VAL A 169 14.24 23.71 -0.11
C VAL A 169 14.20 24.91 -1.04
N ALA A 170 14.10 26.14 -0.49
CA ALA A 170 14.17 27.38 -1.25
C ALA A 170 14.59 28.57 -0.38
N THR A 171 15.05 29.62 -1.05
CA THR A 171 15.39 30.89 -0.43
C THR A 171 14.75 32.01 -1.24
N PHE A 172 14.09 32.93 -0.57
CA PHE A 172 13.40 34.09 -1.19
C PHE A 172 13.94 35.40 -0.68
N ASN A 173 14.17 36.36 -1.58
CA ASN A 173 14.46 37.70 -1.23
C ASN A 173 13.18 38.45 -0.84
N VAL A 174 13.19 39.10 0.30
CA VAL A 174 12.12 40.02 0.72
C VAL A 174 12.27 41.28 -0.09
N ILE A 175 11.38 41.50 -1.08
CA ILE A 175 11.40 42.68 -1.97
C ILE A 175 10.97 43.90 -1.23
N GLY A 176 9.94 43.78 -0.38
CA GLY A 176 9.42 44.86 0.42
C GLY A 176 8.50 44.38 1.53
N ARG A 177 8.02 45.34 2.35
CA ARG A 177 7.03 45.06 3.40
C ARG A 177 5.80 45.94 3.19
N ASN A 178 4.62 45.32 3.30
CA ASN A 178 3.34 46.02 3.27
C ASN A 178 3.27 47.01 4.45
N PRO A 179 3.09 48.34 4.22
CA PRO A 179 3.11 49.32 5.28
C PRO A 179 1.98 49.19 6.31
N GLN A 180 0.80 48.61 5.90
CA GLN A 180 -0.36 48.48 6.78
C GLN A 180 -0.26 47.27 7.71
N ASN A 181 0.11 46.10 7.18
CA ASN A 181 0.06 44.84 7.93
C ASN A 181 1.45 44.22 8.17
N LYS A 182 2.53 44.88 7.69
CA LYS A 182 3.93 44.43 7.80
C LYS A 182 4.26 43.11 7.11
N ASN A 183 3.35 42.54 6.32
CA ASN A 183 3.59 41.31 5.58
C ASN A 183 4.78 41.46 4.63
N GLN A 184 5.54 40.39 4.47
CA GLN A 184 6.75 40.33 3.66
C GLN A 184 6.40 39.88 2.24
N LEU A 185 6.77 40.67 1.23
CA LEU A 185 6.54 40.39 -0.18
C LEU A 185 7.74 39.62 -0.76
N ILE A 186 7.46 38.42 -1.28
CA ILE A 186 8.44 37.58 -1.96
C ILE A 186 7.95 37.18 -3.34
N GLU A 187 8.83 37.08 -4.33
CA GLU A 187 8.54 36.52 -5.63
C GLU A 187 8.63 34.99 -5.58
N VAL A 188 7.60 34.28 -6.11
CA VAL A 188 7.50 32.82 -6.05
C VAL A 188 7.40 32.16 -7.43
N THR A 189 7.46 32.93 -8.51
CA THR A 189 7.28 32.45 -9.88
C THR A 189 8.21 31.29 -10.23
N ASP A 190 9.51 31.51 -10.05
CA ASP A 190 10.53 30.51 -10.41
C ASP A 190 10.46 29.27 -9.55
N PHE A 191 10.11 29.41 -8.25
CA PHE A 191 9.95 28.28 -7.37
C PHE A 191 8.87 27.29 -7.85
N PHE A 192 7.74 27.83 -8.31
CA PHE A 192 6.64 26.99 -8.83
C PHE A 192 6.85 26.54 -10.27
N LYS A 193 7.49 27.38 -11.10
CA LYS A 193 7.73 27.10 -12.51
C LYS A 193 8.77 25.99 -12.72
N GLN A 194 9.84 25.98 -11.93
CA GLN A 194 10.96 25.06 -12.07
C GLN A 194 10.65 23.67 -11.48
N ASP A 195 11.48 22.68 -11.84
CA ASP A 195 11.47 21.36 -11.25
C ASP A 195 12.24 21.35 -9.93
N ASN A 196 11.56 21.06 -8.84
CA ASN A 196 12.15 20.97 -7.50
C ASN A 196 11.52 19.82 -6.69
N SER A 197 12.10 19.52 -5.54
CA SER A 197 11.69 18.41 -4.68
C SER A 197 10.31 18.57 -4.04
N VAL A 198 9.68 19.75 -4.13
CA VAL A 198 8.39 20.06 -3.49
C VAL A 198 7.26 20.03 -4.51
N THR A 199 7.42 20.76 -5.63
CA THR A 199 6.37 20.99 -6.63
C THR A 199 6.59 20.23 -7.93
N GLY A 200 7.67 19.43 -8.03
CA GLY A 200 8.03 18.63 -9.19
C GLY A 200 7.66 17.17 -9.05
N LEU A 201 7.95 16.42 -10.10
CA LEU A 201 7.81 14.97 -10.12
C LEU A 201 8.88 14.31 -9.23
N LEU A 202 8.52 13.25 -8.51
CA LEU A 202 9.49 12.46 -7.75
C LEU A 202 10.55 11.83 -8.67
N SER A 203 11.81 11.79 -8.21
CA SER A 203 12.93 11.24 -8.97
C SER A 203 12.69 9.80 -9.44
N LYS A 204 12.08 8.96 -8.58
CA LYS A 204 11.73 7.58 -8.95
C LYS A 204 10.75 7.55 -10.12
N LEU A 205 9.69 8.38 -10.09
CA LEU A 205 8.70 8.46 -11.19
C LEU A 205 9.37 8.90 -12.49
N LYS A 206 10.27 9.89 -12.44
CA LYS A 206 11.04 10.32 -13.62
C LYS A 206 11.88 9.20 -14.20
N THR A 207 12.58 8.46 -13.35
CA THR A 207 13.40 7.32 -13.78
C THR A 207 12.56 6.20 -14.40
N ASP A 208 11.49 5.78 -13.72
CA ASP A 208 10.61 4.69 -14.16
C ASP A 208 9.92 4.99 -15.50
N LYS A 209 9.62 6.27 -15.77
CA LYS A 209 8.93 6.74 -16.99
C LYS A 209 9.86 7.36 -18.02
N LYS A 210 11.18 7.34 -17.80
CA LYS A 210 12.23 7.91 -18.70
C LYS A 210 12.03 9.41 -18.98
N ILE A 211 11.62 10.17 -17.94
CA ILE A 211 11.40 11.61 -17.98
C ILE A 211 12.73 12.32 -17.69
N GLY A 212 13.10 13.25 -18.52
CA GLY A 212 14.34 14.02 -18.44
C GLY A 212 14.19 15.33 -17.65
N ALA A 213 15.00 16.32 -18.01
CA ALA A 213 14.98 17.65 -17.39
C ALA A 213 13.75 18.46 -17.79
N ILE A 214 13.38 19.42 -16.96
CA ILE A 214 12.32 20.39 -17.27
C ILE A 214 12.73 21.30 -18.44
N VAL A 215 11.78 21.58 -19.32
CA VAL A 215 11.92 22.54 -20.44
C VAL A 215 11.34 23.89 -19.95
N ALA A 216 12.18 24.75 -19.39
CA ALA A 216 11.76 25.98 -18.73
C ALA A 216 10.97 26.93 -19.65
N ALA A 217 11.30 26.99 -20.95
CA ALA A 217 10.57 27.81 -21.94
C ALA A 217 9.14 27.32 -22.24
N GLN A 218 8.82 26.07 -21.92
CA GLN A 218 7.53 25.41 -22.11
C GLN A 218 6.82 25.14 -20.78
N SER A 219 7.25 25.78 -19.69
CA SER A 219 6.69 25.60 -18.37
C SER A 219 6.21 26.94 -17.82
N PHE A 220 5.04 26.94 -17.18
CA PHE A 220 4.35 28.16 -16.77
C PHE A 220 3.69 28.00 -15.40
N VAL A 221 3.47 29.14 -14.71
CA VAL A 221 2.56 29.21 -13.56
C VAL A 221 1.26 29.80 -14.06
N ASP A 222 0.22 28.99 -14.13
CA ASP A 222 -1.05 29.38 -14.77
C ASP A 222 -1.93 30.22 -13.84
N ASP A 223 -2.15 29.73 -12.61
CA ASP A 223 -3.02 30.40 -11.64
C ASP A 223 -2.60 30.10 -10.18
N LEU A 224 -2.79 31.08 -9.31
CA LEU A 224 -2.69 30.93 -7.86
C LEU A 224 -3.98 31.41 -7.21
N ARG A 225 -4.65 30.53 -6.48
CA ARG A 225 -5.88 30.85 -5.73
C ARG A 225 -5.60 30.83 -4.24
N ALA A 226 -5.98 31.92 -3.55
CA ALA A 226 -5.84 32.07 -2.11
C ALA A 226 -7.18 31.78 -1.42
N TYR A 227 -7.11 30.96 -0.36
CA TYR A 227 -8.22 30.63 0.53
C TYR A 227 -7.79 30.86 1.98
N PRO A 228 -8.70 30.96 2.95
CA PRO A 228 -8.33 31.27 4.34
C PRO A 228 -7.30 30.34 4.98
N MET A 229 -7.27 29.06 4.59
CA MET A 229 -6.40 28.05 5.19
C MET A 229 -5.41 27.42 4.20
N ASN A 230 -5.51 27.73 2.91
CA ASN A 230 -4.67 27.15 1.87
C ASN A 230 -4.47 28.09 0.68
N VAL A 231 -3.45 27.77 -0.10
CA VAL A 231 -3.22 28.34 -1.44
C VAL A 231 -3.11 27.18 -2.43
N GLU A 232 -3.81 27.30 -3.56
CA GLU A 232 -3.77 26.36 -4.66
C GLU A 232 -2.96 26.96 -5.81
N VAL A 233 -1.92 26.25 -6.25
CA VAL A 233 -1.00 26.70 -7.30
C VAL A 233 -1.12 25.78 -8.49
N GLN A 234 -1.57 26.33 -9.61
CA GLN A 234 -1.68 25.57 -10.86
C GLN A 234 -0.49 25.89 -11.79
N THR A 235 0.16 24.85 -12.28
CA THR A 235 1.34 24.96 -13.15
C THR A 235 1.23 24.01 -14.33
N LEU A 236 1.72 24.46 -15.49
CA LEU A 236 2.05 23.59 -16.63
C LEU A 236 3.55 23.35 -16.59
N LYS A 237 3.97 22.09 -16.47
CA LYS A 237 5.39 21.68 -16.48
C LYS A 237 5.65 20.72 -17.63
N THR A 238 6.57 21.08 -18.51
CA THR A 238 6.99 20.27 -19.64
C THR A 238 8.39 19.74 -19.36
N TYR A 239 8.58 18.43 -19.53
CA TYR A 239 9.84 17.71 -19.37
C TYR A 239 10.26 17.08 -20.69
N GLY A 240 11.54 17.12 -21.00
CA GLY A 240 12.10 16.26 -22.06
C GLY A 240 11.87 14.79 -21.73
N ALA A 241 11.61 13.96 -22.74
CA ALA A 241 11.34 12.54 -22.53
C ALA A 241 11.97 11.68 -23.62
N SER A 242 12.57 10.57 -23.22
CA SER A 242 13.06 9.55 -24.15
C SER A 242 11.89 8.68 -24.66
N PRO A 243 12.03 8.10 -25.88
CA PRO A 243 11.02 7.22 -26.44
C PRO A 243 10.59 6.12 -25.49
N SER A 244 9.26 5.93 -25.36
CA SER A 244 8.64 4.99 -24.42
C SER A 244 7.24 4.59 -24.93
N ASN A 245 6.43 3.95 -24.09
CA ASN A 245 5.02 3.66 -24.38
C ASN A 245 4.12 4.90 -24.28
N ILE A 246 4.66 6.09 -23.91
CA ILE A 246 3.92 7.34 -23.82
C ILE A 246 3.95 8.01 -25.20
N PRO A 247 2.78 8.24 -25.86
CA PRO A 247 2.74 8.76 -27.21
C PRO A 247 3.45 10.11 -27.40
N ASP A 248 3.32 11.01 -26.42
CA ASP A 248 3.91 12.34 -26.45
C ASP A 248 5.44 12.29 -26.49
N ALA A 249 6.07 11.39 -25.72
CA ALA A 249 7.51 11.18 -25.75
C ALA A 249 8.01 10.77 -27.14
N ASN A 250 7.24 9.96 -27.88
CA ASN A 250 7.60 9.49 -29.20
C ASN A 250 7.34 10.53 -30.31
N ARG A 251 6.32 11.39 -30.15
CA ARG A 251 5.90 12.35 -31.16
C ARG A 251 6.68 13.66 -31.10
N VAL A 252 6.93 14.17 -29.89
CA VAL A 252 7.52 15.50 -29.70
C VAL A 252 8.77 15.50 -28.81
N GLY A 253 9.20 14.36 -28.27
CA GLY A 253 10.35 14.25 -27.38
C GLY A 253 10.17 14.95 -26.04
N ALA A 254 8.94 15.27 -25.65
CA ALA A 254 8.60 15.96 -24.41
C ALA A 254 7.24 15.50 -23.89
N ILE A 255 7.04 15.67 -22.58
CA ILE A 255 5.79 15.33 -21.88
C ILE A 255 5.38 16.51 -21.01
N SER A 256 4.12 16.94 -21.11
CA SER A 256 3.56 18.05 -20.35
C SER A 256 2.55 17.58 -19.31
N PHE A 257 2.60 18.19 -18.12
CA PHE A 257 1.70 17.93 -16.99
C PHE A 257 1.08 19.25 -16.54
N GLU A 258 -0.23 19.30 -16.40
CA GLU A 258 -0.82 20.30 -15.52
C GLU A 258 -0.81 19.75 -14.10
N LEU A 259 -0.22 20.50 -13.18
CA LEU A 259 -0.10 20.15 -11.78
C LEU A 259 -0.86 21.15 -10.91
N ASN A 260 -1.45 20.65 -9.82
CA ASN A 260 -1.96 21.47 -8.75
C ASN A 260 -1.15 21.21 -7.48
N THR A 261 -0.60 22.25 -6.88
CA THR A 261 0.09 22.19 -5.59
C THR A 261 -0.76 22.89 -4.53
N SER A 262 -1.30 22.13 -3.59
CA SER A 262 -2.03 22.64 -2.43
C SER A 262 -1.05 22.95 -1.31
N ILE A 263 -1.08 24.16 -0.76
CA ILE A 263 -0.29 24.58 0.41
C ILE A 263 -1.27 24.85 1.55
N VAL A 264 -1.37 23.93 2.51
CA VAL A 264 -2.38 23.94 3.59
C VAL A 264 -1.73 24.31 4.92
N LEU A 265 -2.27 25.30 5.62
CA LEU A 265 -1.84 25.64 6.96
C LEU A 265 -2.28 24.55 7.95
N LEU A 266 -1.31 23.89 8.56
CA LEU A 266 -1.58 22.91 9.61
C LEU A 266 -2.04 23.59 10.92
N PRO A 267 -2.86 22.91 11.73
CA PRO A 267 -3.33 23.43 13.01
C PRO A 267 -2.18 23.93 13.90
N LYS A 268 -2.39 25.05 14.61
CA LYS A 268 -1.39 25.57 15.55
C LYS A 268 -1.12 24.58 16.68
N VAL A 269 -2.19 23.96 17.19
CA VAL A 269 -2.13 22.89 18.18
C VAL A 269 -2.45 21.59 17.45
N PRO A 270 -1.47 20.69 17.27
CA PRO A 270 -1.71 19.38 16.65
C PRO A 270 -2.76 18.59 17.44
N MET A 271 -3.45 17.67 16.77
CA MET A 271 -4.31 16.69 17.44
C MET A 271 -3.45 15.83 18.38
N GLN A 272 -3.98 15.43 19.53
CA GLN A 272 -3.31 14.46 20.39
C GLN A 272 -3.07 13.16 19.60
N LYS A 273 -1.81 12.72 19.56
CA LYS A 273 -1.44 11.44 18.96
C LYS A 273 -2.21 10.30 19.63
N ARG A 274 -2.58 9.29 18.85
CA ARG A 274 -2.94 7.98 19.40
C ARG A 274 -1.89 7.00 18.95
N LEU A 275 -1.19 6.41 19.93
CA LEU A 275 -0.10 5.49 19.65
C LEU A 275 -0.65 4.19 19.08
N PHE A 276 0.14 3.58 18.19
CA PHE A 276 -0.23 2.41 17.42
C PHE A 276 -0.24 1.14 18.29
N ASP A 277 -1.24 0.30 18.07
CA ASP A 277 -1.28 -1.08 18.57
C ASP A 277 -1.30 -2.02 17.36
N SER A 278 -0.33 -2.93 17.26
CA SER A 278 -0.21 -3.87 16.14
C SER A 278 -1.39 -4.84 16.01
N ARG A 279 -2.24 -4.92 17.03
CA ARG A 279 -3.46 -5.74 17.07
C ARG A 279 -4.69 -5.01 16.51
N VAL A 280 -4.56 -3.72 16.16
CA VAL A 280 -5.62 -2.91 15.54
C VAL A 280 -5.07 -2.25 14.26
N GLY A 281 -5.68 -2.53 13.14
CA GLY A 281 -5.13 -2.28 11.82
C GLY A 281 -5.28 -0.85 11.31
N PHE A 282 -4.49 0.09 11.83
CA PHE A 282 -4.42 1.46 11.30
C PHE A 282 -3.15 1.71 10.48
N PHE A 283 -3.22 2.60 9.51
CA PHE A 283 -2.03 3.25 8.96
C PHE A 283 -1.37 4.10 10.05
N ALA A 284 -0.04 4.14 10.04
CA ALA A 284 0.70 4.81 11.11
C ALA A 284 1.99 5.45 10.58
N THR A 285 2.38 6.54 11.19
CA THR A 285 3.69 7.18 10.99
C THR A 285 4.63 6.78 12.11
N ARG A 286 5.85 6.39 11.73
CA ARG A 286 6.90 5.94 12.66
C ARG A 286 7.83 7.09 13.03
N PHE A 287 8.29 7.10 14.29
CA PHE A 287 9.31 8.03 14.78
C PHE A 287 10.20 7.34 15.81
N ILE A 288 11.40 7.89 16.03
CA ILE A 288 12.31 7.47 17.10
C ILE A 288 12.07 8.39 18.29
N LYS A 289 11.67 7.82 19.43
CA LYS A 289 11.49 8.55 20.70
C LYS A 289 12.80 8.59 21.49
N PHE A 290 13.11 9.77 22.02
CA PHE A 290 14.16 9.99 22.98
C PHE A 290 13.56 10.54 24.28
N SER A 291 14.06 10.08 25.43
CA SER A 291 13.64 10.50 26.77
C SER A 291 14.81 10.34 27.76
N ASP A 292 14.87 11.18 28.78
CA ASP A 292 15.96 11.18 29.76
C ASP A 292 16.03 9.88 30.57
N ASP A 293 14.92 9.18 30.75
CA ASP A 293 14.79 7.93 31.49
C ASP A 293 15.07 6.67 30.66
N GLN A 294 15.28 6.79 29.35
CA GLN A 294 15.55 5.65 28.48
C GLN A 294 16.99 5.13 28.62
N GLN A 295 17.12 3.79 28.63
CA GLN A 295 18.41 3.12 28.46
C GLN A 295 18.67 2.66 27.02
N ARG A 296 17.65 2.69 26.18
CA ARG A 296 17.71 2.43 24.74
C ARG A 296 16.64 3.26 24.01
N THR A 297 16.93 3.69 22.79
CA THR A 297 15.95 4.37 21.94
C THR A 297 14.79 3.43 21.60
N GLN A 298 13.59 3.98 21.51
CA GLN A 298 12.38 3.26 21.13
C GLN A 298 11.86 3.80 19.80
N THR A 299 11.46 2.87 18.94
CA THR A 299 10.71 3.23 17.75
C THR A 299 9.22 3.15 18.08
N GLU A 300 8.55 4.26 18.01
CA GLU A 300 7.12 4.41 18.25
C GLU A 300 6.39 4.73 16.94
N SER A 301 5.09 4.52 16.95
CA SER A 301 4.23 4.90 15.83
C SER A 301 2.92 5.49 16.36
N TYR A 302 2.34 6.42 15.61
CA TYR A 302 0.99 6.93 15.88
C TYR A 302 0.12 6.73 14.65
N ILE A 303 -1.18 6.47 14.90
CA ILE A 303 -2.14 6.15 13.84
C ILE A 303 -2.58 7.40 13.07
N HIS A 304 -3.03 7.19 11.83
CA HIS A 304 -3.72 8.20 11.05
C HIS A 304 -5.22 8.15 11.33
N ARG A 305 -5.83 9.29 11.65
CA ARG A 305 -7.28 9.41 11.87
C ARG A 305 -7.75 10.85 11.70
N PHE A 306 -9.00 11.08 11.35
CA PHE A 306 -9.59 12.40 11.41
C PHE A 306 -9.71 12.88 12.86
N ARG A 307 -9.62 14.21 13.07
CA ARG A 307 -9.93 14.81 14.37
C ARG A 307 -11.46 14.81 14.56
N LEU A 308 -11.93 13.97 15.45
CA LEU A 308 -13.35 13.84 15.78
C LEU A 308 -13.54 14.12 17.29
N GLU A 309 -14.20 15.23 17.60
CA GLU A 309 -14.40 15.73 18.95
C GLU A 309 -15.87 16.15 19.12
N PRO A 310 -16.50 15.97 20.31
CA PRO A 310 -17.82 16.53 20.59
C PRO A 310 -17.77 18.06 20.62
N ARG A 311 -18.90 18.72 20.42
CA ARG A 311 -19.03 20.16 20.68
C ARG A 311 -18.86 20.40 22.17
N LYS A 312 -18.40 21.61 22.56
CA LYS A 312 -18.13 21.93 23.97
C LYS A 312 -19.35 21.65 24.88
N GLU A 313 -20.54 21.98 24.41
CA GLU A 313 -21.80 21.79 25.09
C GLU A 313 -22.22 20.33 25.22
N ASP A 314 -21.73 19.46 24.38
CA ASP A 314 -22.09 18.05 24.33
C ASP A 314 -21.03 17.12 24.98
N VAL A 315 -19.91 17.65 25.48
CA VAL A 315 -18.84 16.83 26.09
C VAL A 315 -19.38 15.97 27.25
N ASN A 316 -20.18 16.54 28.16
CA ASN A 316 -20.73 15.81 29.31
C ASN A 316 -21.71 14.71 28.86
N LYS A 317 -22.57 14.98 27.87
CA LYS A 317 -23.47 13.99 27.27
C LYS A 317 -22.68 12.83 26.65
N TYR A 318 -21.64 13.18 25.88
CA TYR A 318 -20.75 12.18 25.26
C TYR A 318 -20.07 11.30 26.30
N LEU A 319 -19.45 11.88 27.31
CA LEU A 319 -18.76 11.15 28.38
C LEU A 319 -19.71 10.30 29.24
N SER A 320 -21.00 10.65 29.30
CA SER A 320 -22.06 9.82 29.93
C SER A 320 -22.57 8.70 29.03
N GLY A 321 -22.04 8.54 27.81
CA GLY A 321 -22.41 7.46 26.89
C GLY A 321 -23.53 7.79 25.91
N GLN A 322 -23.99 9.05 25.85
CA GLN A 322 -25.00 9.47 24.86
C GLN A 322 -24.37 9.74 23.51
N LEU A 323 -25.08 9.39 22.43
CA LEU A 323 -24.63 9.70 21.07
C LEU A 323 -24.80 11.20 20.79
N VAL A 324 -23.70 11.84 20.33
CA VAL A 324 -23.69 13.25 19.96
C VAL A 324 -23.18 13.44 18.52
N GLU A 325 -23.49 14.58 17.92
CA GLU A 325 -22.86 14.97 16.67
C GLU A 325 -21.45 15.50 16.94
N PRO A 326 -20.48 15.23 16.05
CA PRO A 326 -19.15 15.80 16.20
C PRO A 326 -19.16 17.32 15.93
N LYS A 327 -18.19 18.02 16.49
CA LYS A 327 -17.96 19.45 16.23
C LYS A 327 -17.76 19.74 14.73
N LYS A 328 -17.07 18.84 14.01
CA LYS A 328 -16.86 18.87 12.56
C LYS A 328 -17.13 17.48 12.01
N GLN A 329 -18.10 17.36 11.10
CA GLN A 329 -18.38 16.12 10.37
C GLN A 329 -17.25 15.84 9.37
N ILE A 330 -17.02 14.57 9.11
CA ILE A 330 -16.18 14.11 7.98
C ILE A 330 -17.07 14.15 6.73
N VAL A 331 -16.79 15.07 5.81
CA VAL A 331 -17.60 15.26 4.61
C VAL A 331 -16.82 14.82 3.39
N PHE A 332 -17.42 13.96 2.56
CA PHE A 332 -16.94 13.60 1.23
C PHE A 332 -17.84 14.19 0.16
N TYR A 333 -17.25 14.61 -0.95
CA TYR A 333 -17.97 15.07 -2.12
C TYR A 333 -17.77 14.10 -3.28
N ILE A 334 -18.83 13.91 -4.08
CA ILE A 334 -18.75 13.07 -5.28
C ILE A 334 -18.36 13.98 -6.45
N ASP A 335 -17.33 13.60 -7.19
CA ASP A 335 -16.87 14.28 -8.39
C ASP A 335 -18.06 14.41 -9.38
N PRO A 336 -18.37 15.61 -9.91
CA PRO A 336 -19.46 15.82 -10.86
C PRO A 336 -19.29 15.04 -12.19
N ALA A 337 -18.04 14.61 -12.50
CA ALA A 337 -17.77 13.72 -13.64
C ALA A 337 -18.28 12.28 -13.43
N THR A 338 -18.67 11.91 -12.20
CA THR A 338 -19.24 10.60 -11.92
C THR A 338 -20.58 10.42 -12.64
N PRO A 339 -20.80 9.33 -13.41
CA PRO A 339 -22.09 9.04 -14.01
C PRO A 339 -23.22 9.05 -12.97
N LYS A 340 -24.32 9.76 -13.26
CA LYS A 340 -25.40 10.06 -12.30
C LYS A 340 -25.98 8.82 -11.60
N GLN A 341 -26.13 7.71 -12.35
CA GLN A 341 -26.67 6.46 -11.82
C GLN A 341 -25.78 5.87 -10.69
N TRP A 342 -24.45 6.18 -10.66
CA TRP A 342 -23.52 5.62 -9.67
C TRP A 342 -23.35 6.51 -8.43
N GLN A 343 -23.63 7.81 -8.52
CA GLN A 343 -23.41 8.76 -7.42
C GLN A 343 -24.13 8.32 -6.13
N LYS A 344 -25.39 7.89 -6.24
CA LYS A 344 -26.20 7.44 -5.08
C LYS A 344 -25.56 6.24 -4.34
N TYR A 345 -24.90 5.32 -5.06
CA TYR A 345 -24.28 4.13 -4.47
C TYR A 345 -22.94 4.46 -3.81
N LEU A 346 -22.16 5.37 -4.38
CA LEU A 346 -20.95 5.91 -3.74
C LEU A 346 -21.30 6.64 -2.43
N ILE A 347 -22.36 7.46 -2.43
CA ILE A 347 -22.86 8.15 -1.22
C ILE A 347 -23.26 7.14 -0.15
N LEU A 348 -24.02 6.10 -0.52
CA LEU A 348 -24.43 5.06 0.41
C LEU A 348 -23.21 4.35 1.03
N GLY A 349 -22.17 4.03 0.24
CA GLY A 349 -20.96 3.38 0.73
C GLY A 349 -20.20 4.21 1.75
N VAL A 350 -20.13 5.54 1.58
CA VAL A 350 -19.58 6.46 2.59
C VAL A 350 -20.41 6.44 3.86
N ASN A 351 -21.72 6.55 3.72
CA ASN A 351 -22.66 6.69 4.85
C ASN A 351 -22.77 5.40 5.69
N ASP A 352 -22.44 4.24 5.12
CA ASP A 352 -22.42 2.94 5.81
C ASP A 352 -21.53 2.97 7.08
N TRP A 353 -20.51 3.81 7.13
CA TRP A 353 -19.59 3.90 8.27
C TRP A 353 -20.21 4.54 9.53
N ASN A 354 -21.37 5.20 9.45
CA ASN A 354 -22.01 5.79 10.63
C ASN A 354 -22.29 4.75 11.73
N VAL A 355 -22.65 3.52 11.38
CA VAL A 355 -22.88 2.43 12.36
C VAL A 355 -21.61 2.09 13.18
N ALA A 356 -20.43 2.32 12.59
CA ALA A 356 -19.17 2.13 13.30
C ALA A 356 -18.83 3.35 14.18
N PHE A 357 -19.12 4.57 13.72
CA PHE A 357 -18.94 5.79 14.51
C PHE A 357 -19.90 5.88 15.71
N GLU A 358 -21.09 5.29 15.63
CA GLU A 358 -21.98 5.18 16.78
C GLU A 358 -21.35 4.38 17.93
N LYS A 359 -20.51 3.35 17.63
CA LYS A 359 -19.73 2.65 18.66
C LYS A 359 -18.67 3.55 19.30
N ALA A 360 -18.13 4.51 18.54
CA ALA A 360 -17.23 5.53 19.07
C ALA A 360 -17.96 6.66 19.82
N GLY A 361 -19.30 6.68 19.86
CA GLY A 361 -20.12 7.68 20.56
C GLY A 361 -20.61 8.83 19.69
N PHE A 362 -20.43 8.76 18.35
CA PHE A 362 -20.85 9.83 17.45
C PHE A 362 -21.95 9.37 16.49
N LYS A 363 -23.04 10.18 16.38
CA LYS A 363 -24.03 10.05 15.31
C LYS A 363 -23.73 11.06 14.20
N ASN A 364 -24.11 10.72 12.96
CA ASN A 364 -23.89 11.57 11.80
C ASN A 364 -22.42 12.03 11.66
N ALA A 365 -21.46 11.16 11.97
CA ALA A 365 -20.05 11.50 11.99
C ALA A 365 -19.47 11.69 10.60
N ILE A 366 -19.96 10.91 9.63
CA ILE A 366 -19.50 10.93 8.24
C ILE A 366 -20.68 11.06 7.30
N VAL A 367 -20.51 11.86 6.23
CA VAL A 367 -21.55 12.08 5.22
C VAL A 367 -20.92 12.30 3.86
N ALA A 368 -21.53 11.73 2.81
CA ALA A 368 -21.21 12.10 1.44
C ALA A 368 -22.30 12.98 0.85
N LYS A 369 -21.90 13.88 -0.06
CA LYS A 369 -22.75 14.84 -0.76
C LYS A 369 -22.37 14.90 -2.24
N GLU A 370 -23.34 15.22 -3.07
CA GLU A 370 -23.04 15.64 -4.45
C GLU A 370 -22.21 16.92 -4.41
N TRP A 371 -21.41 17.13 -5.46
CA TRP A 371 -20.65 18.36 -5.61
C TRP A 371 -21.61 19.55 -5.80
N PRO A 372 -21.52 20.60 -4.97
CA PRO A 372 -22.41 21.75 -5.12
C PRO A 372 -22.04 22.59 -6.32
N ASN A 373 -23.01 23.27 -6.92
CA ASN A 373 -22.79 24.24 -7.99
C ASN A 373 -22.29 25.58 -7.41
N ASP A 374 -21.08 25.58 -6.84
CA ASP A 374 -20.43 26.73 -6.23
C ASP A 374 -19.11 27.00 -6.96
N PRO A 375 -18.98 28.13 -7.71
CA PRO A 375 -17.77 28.48 -8.44
C PRO A 375 -16.55 28.76 -7.53
N ALA A 376 -16.76 28.98 -6.24
CA ALA A 376 -15.68 29.15 -5.27
C ALA A 376 -15.07 27.81 -4.82
N MET A 377 -15.69 26.68 -5.12
CA MET A 377 -15.19 25.34 -4.84
C MET A 377 -14.40 24.78 -6.02
N SER A 378 -13.31 24.09 -5.73
CA SER A 378 -12.47 23.36 -6.69
C SER A 378 -12.22 21.95 -6.20
N LEU A 379 -12.23 20.97 -7.12
CA LEU A 379 -11.92 19.57 -6.83
C LEU A 379 -10.46 19.36 -6.38
N GLU A 380 -9.58 20.31 -6.70
CA GLU A 380 -8.18 20.30 -6.29
C GLU A 380 -7.95 20.94 -4.92
N ASP A 381 -8.96 21.60 -4.34
CA ASP A 381 -8.84 22.31 -3.07
C ASP A 381 -8.77 21.32 -1.89
N ALA A 382 -7.64 21.34 -1.19
CA ALA A 382 -7.35 20.44 -0.08
C ALA A 382 -8.27 20.58 1.16
N ARG A 383 -9.21 21.54 1.15
CA ARG A 383 -10.26 21.62 2.19
C ARG A 383 -11.32 20.53 2.07
N PHE A 384 -11.40 19.86 0.93
CA PHE A 384 -12.48 18.93 0.60
C PHE A 384 -11.96 17.49 0.40
N ASN A 385 -12.61 16.52 1.04
CA ASN A 385 -12.43 15.13 0.66
C ASN A 385 -13.31 14.84 -0.55
N VAL A 386 -12.76 14.18 -1.57
CA VAL A 386 -13.45 13.97 -2.85
C VAL A 386 -13.27 12.52 -3.31
N ILE A 387 -14.37 11.92 -3.79
CA ILE A 387 -14.29 10.69 -4.60
C ILE A 387 -14.17 11.13 -6.06
N ARG A 388 -12.94 11.05 -6.60
CA ARG A 388 -12.57 11.45 -7.95
C ARG A 388 -12.90 10.33 -8.94
N TYR A 389 -13.57 10.67 -10.06
CA TYR A 389 -13.90 9.71 -11.09
C TYR A 389 -12.87 9.74 -12.23
N LEU A 390 -12.15 8.64 -12.42
CA LEU A 390 -10.98 8.55 -13.30
C LEU A 390 -11.29 7.71 -14.54
N PRO A 391 -11.13 8.24 -15.79
CA PRO A 391 -11.38 7.53 -17.03
C PRO A 391 -10.23 6.57 -17.35
N SER A 392 -10.11 5.49 -16.57
CA SER A 392 -9.01 4.54 -16.62
C SER A 392 -9.43 3.17 -17.13
N GLU A 393 -8.56 2.52 -17.91
CA GLU A 393 -8.66 1.10 -18.28
C GLU A 393 -8.23 0.18 -17.13
N ILE A 394 -7.55 0.70 -16.12
CA ILE A 394 -7.13 -0.06 -14.92
C ILE A 394 -8.37 -0.40 -14.11
N SER A 395 -8.51 -1.68 -13.78
CA SER A 395 -9.60 -2.20 -12.94
C SER A 395 -9.21 -2.05 -11.47
N ASN A 396 -9.38 -0.86 -10.90
CA ASN A 396 -8.99 -0.54 -9.52
C ASN A 396 -9.85 0.57 -8.90
N ALA A 397 -9.74 0.72 -7.58
CA ALA A 397 -10.06 1.91 -6.80
C ALA A 397 -9.02 2.01 -5.67
N TYR A 398 -8.83 3.20 -5.09
CA TYR A 398 -7.94 3.36 -3.94
C TYR A 398 -8.35 4.56 -3.07
N GLY A 399 -8.23 4.39 -1.75
CA GLY A 399 -8.58 5.39 -0.75
C GLY A 399 -7.34 5.89 0.02
N PRO A 400 -6.58 6.88 -0.49
CA PRO A 400 -5.44 7.42 0.21
C PRO A 400 -5.86 8.40 1.30
N ASN A 401 -5.02 8.59 2.31
CA ASN A 401 -5.13 9.70 3.23
C ASN A 401 -3.83 10.53 3.28
N ILE A 402 -3.97 11.82 3.58
CA ILE A 402 -2.86 12.74 3.80
C ILE A 402 -2.98 13.27 5.22
N ALA A 403 -1.94 13.06 6.01
CA ALA A 403 -1.98 13.34 7.43
C ALA A 403 -0.92 14.36 7.87
N ASP A 404 -1.24 15.14 8.89
CA ASP A 404 -0.27 15.98 9.61
C ASP A 404 0.82 15.08 10.23
N PRO A 405 2.09 15.20 9.80
CA PRO A 405 3.17 14.35 10.31
C PRO A 405 3.52 14.58 11.78
N ARG A 406 2.93 15.57 12.44
CA ARG A 406 3.12 15.82 13.86
C ARG A 406 2.17 15.01 14.75
N SER A 407 1.01 14.58 14.21
CA SER A 407 -0.07 14.01 15.01
C SER A 407 -0.81 12.82 14.40
N GLY A 408 -0.66 12.60 13.08
CA GLY A 408 -1.48 11.64 12.33
C GLY A 408 -2.90 12.13 12.05
N GLU A 409 -3.21 13.43 12.29
CA GLU A 409 -4.50 14.01 11.90
C GLU A 409 -4.65 13.97 10.39
N ILE A 410 -5.64 13.25 9.89
CA ILE A 410 -5.97 13.23 8.46
C ILE A 410 -6.54 14.59 8.07
N ILE A 411 -5.90 15.24 7.11
CA ILE A 411 -6.25 16.58 6.62
C ILE A 411 -7.20 16.49 5.45
N GLU A 412 -6.91 15.57 4.51
CA GLU A 412 -7.73 15.35 3.32
C GLU A 412 -7.61 13.92 2.78
N CYS A 413 -8.61 13.52 1.97
CA CYS A 413 -8.63 12.28 1.21
C CYS A 413 -9.17 12.53 -0.19
N HIS A 414 -8.42 12.09 -1.23
CA HIS A 414 -8.91 12.04 -2.60
C HIS A 414 -8.96 10.58 -3.04
N VAL A 415 -10.15 9.98 -2.98
CA VAL A 415 -10.38 8.59 -3.43
C VAL A 415 -10.29 8.55 -4.95
N GLY A 416 -9.46 7.67 -5.50
CA GLY A 416 -9.39 7.42 -6.93
C GLY A 416 -10.37 6.32 -7.34
N TRP A 417 -11.44 6.68 -8.05
CA TRP A 417 -12.44 5.75 -8.57
C TRP A 417 -12.23 5.54 -10.05
N TYR A 418 -11.67 4.40 -10.45
CA TYR A 418 -11.40 4.08 -11.84
C TYR A 418 -12.64 3.53 -12.55
N HIS A 419 -12.93 4.05 -13.75
CA HIS A 419 -14.10 3.62 -14.53
C HIS A 419 -14.16 2.09 -14.70
N ASN A 420 -13.04 1.46 -14.97
CA ASN A 420 -12.97 0.02 -15.26
C ASN A 420 -13.03 -0.88 -14.01
N VAL A 421 -13.24 -0.34 -12.81
CA VAL A 421 -13.52 -1.16 -11.62
C VAL A 421 -14.77 -2.00 -11.80
N MET A 422 -15.74 -1.52 -12.59
CA MET A 422 -16.97 -2.24 -12.88
C MET A 422 -16.73 -3.59 -13.58
N LYS A 423 -15.72 -3.66 -14.47
CA LYS A 423 -15.31 -4.94 -15.08
C LYS A 423 -14.85 -5.92 -14.01
N LEU A 424 -14.00 -5.47 -13.09
CA LEU A 424 -13.48 -6.31 -12.01
C LEU A 424 -14.60 -6.82 -11.10
N LEU A 425 -15.55 -5.95 -10.76
CA LEU A 425 -16.72 -6.31 -9.95
C LEU A 425 -17.60 -7.36 -10.63
N GLN A 426 -17.84 -7.21 -11.92
CA GLN A 426 -18.60 -8.20 -12.71
C GLN A 426 -17.89 -9.55 -12.76
N GLU A 427 -16.57 -9.57 -12.99
CA GLU A 427 -15.76 -10.78 -13.03
C GLU A 427 -15.80 -11.52 -11.70
N TRP A 428 -15.52 -10.83 -10.60
CA TRP A 428 -15.57 -11.44 -9.26
C TRP A 428 -16.95 -11.99 -8.93
N TYR A 429 -17.98 -11.19 -9.17
CA TYR A 429 -19.34 -11.57 -8.79
C TYR A 429 -19.83 -12.77 -9.58
N LEU A 430 -19.63 -12.78 -10.91
CA LEU A 430 -19.98 -13.94 -11.75
C LEU A 430 -19.25 -15.21 -11.31
N ILE A 431 -17.94 -15.13 -11.14
CA ILE A 431 -17.09 -16.30 -10.86
C ILE A 431 -17.40 -16.87 -9.47
N GLN A 432 -17.60 -16.04 -8.48
CA GLN A 432 -17.77 -16.49 -7.09
C GLN A 432 -19.21 -16.87 -6.74
N VAL A 433 -20.19 -16.15 -7.25
CA VAL A 433 -21.61 -16.35 -6.87
C VAL A 433 -22.57 -16.54 -8.05
N GLY A 434 -22.09 -16.63 -9.28
CA GLY A 434 -22.96 -16.86 -10.46
C GLY A 434 -23.73 -18.18 -10.43
N ALA A 435 -23.30 -19.16 -9.64
CA ALA A 435 -24.09 -20.37 -9.39
C ALA A 435 -25.34 -20.08 -8.53
N VAL A 436 -25.23 -19.13 -7.59
CA VAL A 436 -26.27 -18.79 -6.60
C VAL A 436 -27.18 -17.66 -7.10
N ASP A 437 -26.59 -16.57 -7.61
CA ASP A 437 -27.33 -15.40 -8.08
C ASP A 437 -27.41 -15.36 -9.62
N LYS A 438 -28.62 -15.59 -10.15
CA LYS A 438 -28.87 -15.58 -11.60
C LYS A 438 -28.63 -14.21 -12.26
N ARG A 439 -28.71 -13.12 -11.52
CA ARG A 439 -28.49 -11.76 -12.05
C ARG A 439 -27.03 -11.55 -12.53
N ALA A 440 -26.09 -12.35 -12.00
CA ALA A 440 -24.70 -12.31 -12.41
C ALA A 440 -24.44 -12.83 -13.84
N ARG A 441 -25.38 -13.58 -14.43
CA ARG A 441 -25.21 -14.38 -15.65
C ARG A 441 -25.39 -13.59 -16.96
N ASN A 442 -25.26 -12.29 -16.93
CA ASN A 442 -25.49 -11.40 -18.07
C ASN A 442 -24.18 -10.70 -18.50
N LEU A 443 -24.03 -10.44 -19.80
CA LEU A 443 -22.92 -9.61 -20.35
C LEU A 443 -22.86 -8.23 -19.72
N LYS A 444 -23.99 -7.67 -19.33
CA LYS A 444 -24.11 -6.41 -18.62
C LYS A 444 -25.00 -6.60 -17.41
N LEU A 445 -24.48 -6.29 -16.23
CA LEU A 445 -25.28 -6.33 -15.00
C LEU A 445 -26.32 -5.20 -15.02
N ASP A 446 -27.46 -5.42 -14.38
CA ASP A 446 -28.45 -4.38 -14.15
C ASP A 446 -27.89 -3.27 -13.23
N GLU A 447 -28.49 -2.07 -13.27
CA GLU A 447 -28.03 -0.91 -12.49
C GLU A 447 -28.05 -1.19 -10.97
N ALA A 448 -29.04 -1.88 -10.48
CA ALA A 448 -29.18 -2.13 -9.04
C ALA A 448 -28.07 -3.06 -8.53
N LEU A 449 -27.83 -4.15 -9.26
CA LEU A 449 -26.75 -5.09 -8.91
C LEU A 449 -25.39 -4.42 -9.01
N MET A 450 -25.06 -3.77 -10.13
CA MET A 450 -23.78 -3.07 -10.27
C MET A 450 -23.63 -1.96 -9.21
N GLY A 451 -24.70 -1.27 -8.90
CA GLY A 451 -24.74 -0.25 -7.85
C GLY A 451 -24.43 -0.79 -6.45
N ASP A 452 -25.00 -1.95 -6.08
CA ASP A 452 -24.66 -2.62 -4.81
C ASP A 452 -23.19 -3.03 -4.74
N LEU A 453 -22.61 -3.49 -5.86
CA LEU A 453 -21.19 -3.80 -5.96
C LEU A 453 -20.31 -2.55 -5.84
N ILE A 454 -20.73 -1.44 -6.44
CA ILE A 454 -20.07 -0.11 -6.30
C ILE A 454 -20.13 0.36 -4.84
N ARG A 455 -21.28 0.23 -4.17
CA ARG A 455 -21.45 0.58 -2.75
C ARG A 455 -20.47 -0.20 -1.86
N PHE A 456 -20.33 -1.50 -2.09
CA PHE A 456 -19.38 -2.34 -1.36
C PHE A 456 -17.94 -1.80 -1.48
N VAL A 457 -17.45 -1.55 -2.70
CA VAL A 457 -16.08 -1.03 -2.90
C VAL A 457 -15.96 0.39 -2.35
N SER A 458 -16.99 1.25 -2.50
CA SER A 458 -16.99 2.58 -1.89
C SER A 458 -16.82 2.50 -0.36
N SER A 459 -17.54 1.61 0.32
CA SER A 459 -17.38 1.40 1.76
C SER A 459 -15.96 0.97 2.11
N HIS A 460 -15.34 0.09 1.32
CA HIS A 460 -13.97 -0.38 1.52
C HIS A 460 -12.95 0.76 1.39
N GLU A 461 -13.00 1.54 0.30
CA GLU A 461 -12.05 2.64 0.05
C GLU A 461 -12.16 3.75 1.10
N ILE A 462 -13.38 4.01 1.59
CA ILE A 462 -13.58 4.94 2.70
C ILE A 462 -12.95 4.42 3.99
N GLY A 463 -12.94 3.11 4.23
CA GLY A 463 -12.21 2.52 5.35
C GLY A 463 -10.72 2.91 5.35
N HIS A 464 -10.07 2.90 4.18
CA HIS A 464 -8.71 3.39 4.04
C HIS A 464 -8.57 4.89 4.31
N CYS A 465 -9.53 5.68 3.83
CA CYS A 465 -9.57 7.11 4.13
C CYS A 465 -9.76 7.40 5.64
N LEU A 466 -10.40 6.49 6.37
CA LEU A 466 -10.54 6.56 7.83
C LEU A 466 -9.30 6.07 8.60
N GLY A 467 -8.25 5.68 7.90
CA GLY A 467 -6.99 5.22 8.47
C GLY A 467 -6.87 3.70 8.60
N LEU A 468 -7.88 2.92 8.22
CA LEU A 468 -7.85 1.46 8.37
C LEU A 468 -7.03 0.79 7.26
N ARG A 469 -6.30 -0.26 7.66
CA ARG A 469 -5.56 -1.16 6.78
C ARG A 469 -6.40 -2.40 6.48
N HIS A 470 -6.01 -3.16 5.46
CA HIS A 470 -6.64 -4.45 5.21
C HIS A 470 -6.53 -5.39 6.41
N ASN A 471 -7.60 -6.14 6.65
CA ASN A 471 -7.66 -7.22 7.63
C ASN A 471 -7.96 -8.55 6.94
N MET A 472 -6.94 -9.14 6.28
CA MET A 472 -7.05 -10.39 5.51
C MET A 472 -7.30 -11.63 6.40
N GLY A 473 -7.37 -11.48 7.71
CA GLY A 473 -7.70 -12.56 8.65
C GLY A 473 -9.13 -12.54 9.15
N ALA A 474 -9.93 -11.54 8.72
CA ALA A 474 -11.25 -11.30 9.28
C ALA A 474 -12.27 -12.42 8.98
N SER A 475 -12.12 -13.13 7.87
CA SER A 475 -13.01 -14.25 7.48
C SER A 475 -12.60 -15.59 8.08
N SER A 476 -11.34 -15.73 8.55
CA SER A 476 -10.72 -17.02 8.89
C SER A 476 -11.33 -17.74 10.12
N GLN A 477 -12.12 -17.07 10.92
CA GLN A 477 -12.69 -17.65 12.14
C GLN A 477 -14.18 -17.99 12.02
N THR A 478 -14.78 -17.74 10.85
CA THR A 478 -16.18 -18.06 10.60
C THR A 478 -16.30 -19.54 10.22
N PRO A 479 -17.03 -20.37 10.99
CA PRO A 479 -17.25 -21.76 10.61
C PRO A 479 -17.90 -21.91 9.24
N VAL A 480 -17.43 -22.85 8.42
CA VAL A 480 -17.95 -23.11 7.05
C VAL A 480 -19.46 -23.26 7.02
N GLU A 481 -20.03 -23.97 8.00
CA GLU A 481 -21.46 -24.24 8.08
C GLU A 481 -22.29 -22.94 8.27
N LYS A 482 -21.71 -21.95 8.95
CA LYS A 482 -22.36 -20.66 9.16
C LYS A 482 -22.43 -19.82 7.89
N LEU A 483 -21.49 -19.99 6.98
CA LEU A 483 -21.51 -19.36 5.66
C LEU A 483 -22.65 -19.89 4.77
N ARG A 484 -23.18 -21.08 5.07
CA ARG A 484 -24.30 -21.71 4.40
C ARG A 484 -25.64 -21.60 5.18
N ASP A 485 -25.57 -21.15 6.43
CA ASP A 485 -26.77 -20.88 7.25
C ASP A 485 -27.33 -19.48 6.89
N LYS A 486 -28.39 -19.44 6.07
CA LYS A 486 -29.03 -18.21 5.60
C LYS A 486 -29.33 -17.25 6.75
N LYS A 487 -29.95 -17.72 7.83
CA LYS A 487 -30.36 -16.87 8.96
C LYS A 487 -29.16 -16.26 9.64
N TRP A 488 -28.12 -17.02 9.83
CA TRP A 488 -26.89 -16.56 10.48
C TRP A 488 -26.12 -15.59 9.58
N VAL A 489 -25.83 -15.96 8.32
CA VAL A 489 -24.97 -15.16 7.43
C VAL A 489 -25.63 -13.84 7.01
N GLU A 490 -26.96 -13.82 6.85
CA GLU A 490 -27.70 -12.58 6.57
C GLU A 490 -27.74 -11.64 7.79
N ALA A 491 -27.63 -12.18 9.02
CA ALA A 491 -27.54 -11.38 10.26
C ALA A 491 -26.11 -10.87 10.49
N HIS A 492 -25.07 -11.69 10.33
CA HIS A 492 -23.68 -11.40 10.76
C HIS A 492 -22.74 -11.01 9.61
N GLY A 493 -23.05 -11.37 8.35
CA GLY A 493 -22.13 -11.28 7.22
C GLY A 493 -21.23 -12.52 7.12
N HIS A 494 -20.50 -12.64 6.02
CA HIS A 494 -19.57 -13.76 5.79
C HIS A 494 -18.13 -13.43 6.21
N THR A 495 -17.85 -12.17 6.52
CA THR A 495 -16.62 -11.68 7.14
C THR A 495 -16.97 -10.64 8.21
N VAL A 496 -16.11 -10.46 9.21
CA VAL A 496 -16.29 -9.47 10.27
C VAL A 496 -15.73 -8.09 9.92
N SER A 497 -15.17 -7.91 8.73
CA SER A 497 -14.58 -6.64 8.27
C SER A 497 -14.82 -6.38 6.80
N ILE A 498 -15.22 -5.15 6.46
CA ILE A 498 -15.22 -4.65 5.08
C ILE A 498 -13.81 -4.48 4.53
N MET A 499 -12.80 -4.37 5.41
CA MET A 499 -11.38 -4.25 5.04
C MET A 499 -10.73 -5.59 4.72
N ASP A 500 -11.47 -6.67 4.76
CA ASP A 500 -11.07 -7.98 4.27
C ASP A 500 -11.29 -8.09 2.75
N TYR A 501 -10.41 -8.75 2.04
CA TYR A 501 -10.66 -9.12 0.65
C TYR A 501 -11.43 -10.44 0.54
N ALA A 502 -12.39 -10.68 1.43
CA ALA A 502 -13.28 -11.81 1.38
C ALA A 502 -14.12 -11.89 0.08
N ARG A 503 -14.28 -10.75 -0.59
CA ARG A 503 -15.11 -10.56 -1.78
C ARG A 503 -16.55 -11.02 -1.53
N PHE A 504 -16.98 -12.14 -2.11
CA PHE A 504 -18.36 -12.61 -2.00
C PHE A 504 -18.42 -13.99 -1.35
N ASN A 505 -19.56 -14.33 -0.74
CA ASN A 505 -19.74 -15.64 -0.11
C ASN A 505 -19.84 -16.77 -1.15
N TYR A 506 -18.70 -17.20 -1.64
CA TYR A 506 -18.58 -18.29 -2.61
C TYR A 506 -18.84 -19.70 -2.03
N VAL A 507 -19.00 -19.79 -0.70
CA VAL A 507 -19.35 -21.04 0.00
C VAL A 507 -20.85 -21.35 -0.11
N ALA A 508 -21.68 -20.30 -0.21
CA ALA A 508 -23.12 -20.43 -0.41
C ALA A 508 -23.45 -21.31 -1.61
N GLN A 509 -24.45 -22.17 -1.47
CA GLN A 509 -24.91 -23.05 -2.54
C GLN A 509 -26.31 -22.64 -3.00
N PRO A 510 -26.74 -22.99 -4.23
CA PRO A 510 -28.08 -22.64 -4.72
C PRO A 510 -29.22 -23.08 -3.78
N GLU A 511 -29.07 -24.26 -3.17
CA GLU A 511 -30.03 -24.81 -2.23
C GLU A 511 -30.15 -24.06 -0.89
N ASP A 512 -29.17 -23.26 -0.52
CA ASP A 512 -29.15 -22.50 0.73
C ASP A 512 -30.07 -21.27 0.66
N ASN A 513 -30.43 -20.81 -0.54
CA ASN A 513 -31.32 -19.65 -0.81
C ASN A 513 -30.88 -18.35 -0.09
N ILE A 514 -29.55 -18.13 0.01
CA ILE A 514 -28.97 -16.95 0.65
C ILE A 514 -29.19 -15.72 -0.24
N GLY A 515 -29.71 -14.64 0.35
CA GLY A 515 -29.92 -13.37 -0.34
C GLY A 515 -28.67 -12.47 -0.33
N THR A 516 -28.78 -11.30 -0.96
CA THR A 516 -27.66 -10.34 -1.11
C THR A 516 -27.01 -9.97 0.22
N LYS A 517 -27.78 -9.90 1.31
CA LYS A 517 -27.24 -9.62 2.64
C LYS A 517 -26.23 -10.65 3.16
N GLY A 518 -26.31 -11.88 2.68
CA GLY A 518 -25.37 -12.94 3.04
C GLY A 518 -24.31 -13.20 1.97
N LEU A 519 -24.43 -12.58 0.77
CA LEU A 519 -23.48 -12.72 -0.33
C LEU A 519 -22.44 -11.58 -0.37
N TYR A 520 -22.77 -10.36 0.10
CA TYR A 520 -21.90 -9.19 0.05
C TYR A 520 -21.21 -8.92 1.38
N PRO A 521 -19.95 -8.45 1.37
CA PRO A 521 -19.31 -7.92 2.57
C PRO A 521 -19.94 -6.57 2.96
N ARG A 522 -19.85 -6.24 4.24
CA ARG A 522 -20.38 -5.00 4.82
C ARG A 522 -19.58 -4.61 6.06
N ILE A 523 -19.85 -3.42 6.61
CA ILE A 523 -19.27 -2.99 7.88
C ILE A 523 -19.54 -4.03 8.96
N GLY A 524 -18.50 -4.70 9.41
CA GLY A 524 -18.57 -5.81 10.35
C GLY A 524 -18.22 -5.42 11.78
N ASP A 525 -18.12 -6.41 12.66
CA ASP A 525 -17.86 -6.17 14.08
C ASP A 525 -16.42 -5.74 14.35
N TYR A 526 -15.47 -6.20 13.53
CA TYR A 526 -14.09 -5.72 13.59
C TYR A 526 -14.02 -4.22 13.21
N ASP A 527 -14.70 -3.82 12.13
CA ASP A 527 -14.70 -2.41 11.68
C ASP A 527 -15.26 -1.48 12.75
N LYS A 528 -16.37 -1.89 13.38
CA LYS A 528 -16.98 -1.16 14.51
C LYS A 528 -16.02 -1.05 15.69
N TRP A 529 -15.33 -2.13 16.02
CA TRP A 529 -14.30 -2.15 17.06
C TRP A 529 -13.11 -1.25 16.70
N ALA A 530 -12.58 -1.35 15.50
CA ALA A 530 -11.43 -0.56 15.07
C ALA A 530 -11.75 0.95 15.08
N ILE A 531 -12.94 1.35 14.59
CA ILE A 531 -13.40 2.75 14.66
C ILE A 531 -13.64 3.19 16.10
N GLU A 532 -14.25 2.35 16.94
CA GLU A 532 -14.39 2.66 18.38
C GLU A 532 -13.01 2.92 19.01
N TRP A 533 -12.05 2.02 18.79
CA TRP A 533 -10.70 2.13 19.33
C TRP A 533 -9.97 3.37 18.79
N GLY A 534 -10.05 3.65 17.49
CA GLY A 534 -9.35 4.74 16.83
C GLY A 534 -9.95 6.12 17.09
N TYR A 535 -11.29 6.23 17.26
CA TYR A 535 -12.00 7.51 17.22
C TYR A 535 -12.72 7.90 18.51
N ARG A 536 -12.82 7.01 19.51
CA ARG A 536 -13.43 7.38 20.78
C ARG A 536 -12.68 8.56 21.41
N TYR A 537 -13.44 9.59 21.82
CA TYR A 537 -12.91 10.77 22.50
C TYR A 537 -12.89 10.52 24.02
N TYR A 538 -11.73 10.76 24.65
CA TYR A 538 -11.54 10.53 26.09
C TYR A 538 -11.45 11.83 26.91
N GLY A 539 -11.54 13.01 26.25
CA GLY A 539 -11.35 14.29 26.95
C GLY A 539 -9.97 14.38 27.61
N ASN A 540 -9.97 14.83 28.86
CA ASN A 540 -8.76 14.95 29.67
C ASN A 540 -8.52 13.72 30.58
N ARG A 541 -9.07 12.55 30.23
CA ARG A 541 -8.93 11.34 31.04
C ARG A 541 -7.48 10.88 31.18
N TYR A 542 -6.70 11.04 30.14
CA TYR A 542 -5.29 10.66 30.08
C TYR A 542 -4.40 11.90 30.03
N LYS A 543 -3.28 11.91 30.75
CA LYS A 543 -2.35 13.04 30.81
C LYS A 543 -1.63 13.26 29.49
N ASN A 544 -1.30 12.17 28.79
CA ASN A 544 -0.56 12.17 27.53
C ASN A 544 -0.90 10.91 26.69
N GLU A 545 -0.31 10.79 25.52
CA GLU A 545 -0.51 9.68 24.60
C GLU A 545 0.00 8.33 25.11
N PHE A 546 0.95 8.29 26.06
CA PHE A 546 1.49 7.05 26.61
C PHE A 546 0.57 6.46 27.68
N ASP A 547 -0.01 7.30 28.55
CA ASP A 547 -1.04 6.87 29.52
C ASP A 547 -2.28 6.33 28.76
N GLU A 548 -2.64 6.96 27.63
CA GLU A 548 -3.72 6.48 26.75
C GLU A 548 -3.36 5.13 26.13
N GLN A 549 -2.15 4.94 25.64
CA GLN A 549 -1.66 3.69 25.03
C GLN A 549 -1.76 2.52 25.99
N GLU A 550 -1.31 2.68 27.22
CA GLU A 550 -1.36 1.63 28.25
C GLU A 550 -2.81 1.18 28.52
N ALA A 551 -3.71 2.13 28.70
CA ALA A 551 -5.14 1.85 28.93
C ALA A 551 -5.80 1.17 27.73
N LEU A 552 -5.48 1.63 26.52
CA LEU A 552 -5.99 1.04 25.27
C LEU A 552 -5.43 -0.35 25.02
N ALA A 553 -4.15 -0.60 25.34
CA ALA A 553 -3.54 -1.92 25.23
C ALA A 553 -4.24 -2.94 26.13
N ALA A 554 -4.54 -2.56 27.38
CA ALA A 554 -5.32 -3.40 28.32
C ALA A 554 -6.72 -3.68 27.78
N THR A 555 -7.43 -2.65 27.28
CA THR A 555 -8.74 -2.78 26.66
C THR A 555 -8.69 -3.70 25.42
N THR A 556 -7.69 -3.57 24.58
CA THR A 556 -7.50 -4.42 23.40
C THR A 556 -7.34 -5.88 23.80
N THR A 557 -6.49 -6.17 24.82
CA THR A 557 -6.32 -7.53 25.35
C THR A 557 -7.65 -8.10 25.84
N GLN A 558 -8.40 -7.34 26.65
CA GLN A 558 -9.69 -7.78 27.17
C GLN A 558 -10.71 -8.09 26.03
N ARG A 559 -10.79 -7.22 25.03
CA ARG A 559 -11.74 -7.36 23.90
C ARG A 559 -11.40 -8.58 23.04
N LEU A 560 -10.13 -8.77 22.70
CA LEU A 560 -9.69 -9.90 21.88
C LEU A 560 -9.79 -11.24 22.63
N THR A 561 -9.59 -11.24 23.94
CA THR A 561 -9.82 -12.44 24.78
C THR A 561 -11.30 -12.81 24.81
N ALA A 562 -12.19 -11.82 24.94
CA ALA A 562 -13.63 -12.04 24.98
C ALA A 562 -14.21 -12.39 23.60
N ASN A 563 -13.62 -11.89 22.53
CA ASN A 563 -14.08 -12.12 21.16
C ASN A 563 -12.91 -12.24 20.18
N PRO A 564 -12.39 -13.45 19.94
CA PRO A 564 -11.29 -13.69 18.99
C PRO A 564 -11.59 -13.26 17.54
N HIS A 565 -12.87 -13.14 17.13
CA HIS A 565 -13.25 -12.65 15.81
C HIS A 565 -12.82 -11.18 15.54
N LEU A 566 -12.43 -10.44 16.59
CA LEU A 566 -11.88 -9.10 16.44
C LEU A 566 -10.38 -9.10 16.08
N TRP A 567 -9.80 -10.25 15.77
CA TRP A 567 -8.40 -10.37 15.39
C TRP A 567 -8.05 -9.59 14.12
N PHE A 568 -6.90 -8.93 14.15
CA PHE A 568 -6.31 -8.25 13.00
C PHE A 568 -5.24 -9.14 12.35
N GLY A 569 -5.54 -9.75 11.22
CA GLY A 569 -4.63 -10.63 10.47
C GLY A 569 -3.66 -9.87 9.54
N GLY A 570 -3.81 -8.55 9.39
CA GLY A 570 -2.93 -7.73 8.54
C GLY A 570 -3.15 -7.93 7.04
N GLU A 571 -2.11 -7.59 6.27
CA GLU A 571 -2.15 -7.53 4.79
C GLU A 571 -2.03 -8.89 4.07
N GLY A 572 -2.12 -10.02 4.78
CA GLY A 572 -2.02 -11.36 4.18
C GLY A 572 -0.63 -11.74 3.63
N ARG A 573 0.38 -10.89 3.82
CA ARG A 573 1.76 -11.11 3.34
C ARG A 573 2.64 -11.92 4.31
N GLY A 574 2.12 -12.22 5.51
CA GLY A 574 2.83 -12.96 6.54
C GLY A 574 2.80 -14.48 6.32
N GLU A 575 3.41 -15.20 7.26
CA GLU A 575 3.47 -16.66 7.25
C GLU A 575 2.18 -17.33 7.76
N ASP A 576 1.28 -16.58 8.40
CA ASP A 576 0.04 -17.12 8.93
C ASP A 576 -0.95 -17.44 7.81
N PRO A 577 -1.32 -18.71 7.61
CA PRO A 577 -2.23 -19.10 6.53
C PRO A 577 -3.68 -18.69 6.78
N ARG A 578 -4.02 -18.18 7.97
CA ARG A 578 -5.35 -17.66 8.27
C ARG A 578 -5.58 -16.25 7.74
N ALA A 579 -4.53 -15.57 7.27
CA ALA A 579 -4.61 -14.23 6.69
C ALA A 579 -4.24 -14.30 5.21
N GLN A 580 -5.26 -14.38 4.35
CA GLN A 580 -5.11 -14.48 2.90
C GLN A 580 -6.14 -13.59 2.20
N THR A 581 -5.93 -13.32 0.92
CA THR A 581 -6.90 -12.61 0.09
C THR A 581 -7.91 -13.58 -0.51
N GLU A 582 -9.19 -13.30 -0.39
CA GLU A 582 -10.29 -14.07 -0.98
C GLU A 582 -10.45 -15.50 -0.42
N ASP A 583 -9.87 -15.78 0.75
CA ASP A 583 -10.20 -16.99 1.52
C ASP A 583 -11.43 -16.75 2.40
N LEU A 584 -12.10 -17.81 2.74
CA LEU A 584 -13.24 -17.80 3.68
C LEU A 584 -13.12 -18.97 4.65
N SER A 585 -13.60 -18.75 5.85
CA SER A 585 -13.85 -19.76 6.89
C SER A 585 -12.62 -20.26 7.67
N ASP A 586 -12.95 -21.01 8.72
CA ASP A 586 -11.99 -21.72 9.60
C ASP A 586 -11.38 -22.97 8.95
N ASN A 587 -11.93 -23.46 7.82
CA ASN A 587 -11.40 -24.59 7.05
C ASN A 587 -11.48 -24.30 5.55
N VAL A 588 -10.36 -23.83 4.97
CA VAL A 588 -10.29 -23.46 3.56
C VAL A 588 -10.46 -24.63 2.60
N MET A 589 -10.06 -25.87 2.97
CA MET A 589 -10.25 -27.04 2.12
C MET A 589 -11.72 -27.35 1.93
N LYS A 590 -12.50 -27.30 3.02
CA LYS A 590 -13.94 -27.52 3.00
C LYS A 590 -14.68 -26.37 2.29
N ALA A 591 -14.31 -25.12 2.58
CA ALA A 591 -14.87 -23.96 1.91
C ALA A 591 -14.62 -24.00 0.40
N ASN A 592 -13.38 -24.28 0.00
CA ASN A 592 -13.01 -24.36 -1.41
C ASN A 592 -13.64 -25.57 -2.12
N THR A 593 -14.00 -26.63 -1.42
CA THR A 593 -14.78 -27.73 -2.01
C THR A 593 -16.17 -27.24 -2.46
N TYR A 594 -16.84 -26.41 -1.65
CA TYR A 594 -18.09 -25.74 -2.06
C TYR A 594 -17.86 -24.73 -3.18
N ALA A 595 -16.77 -23.95 -3.11
CA ALA A 595 -16.38 -23.02 -4.15
C ALA A 595 -16.19 -23.72 -5.51
N LEU A 596 -15.49 -24.85 -5.54
CA LEU A 596 -15.26 -25.63 -6.77
C LEU A 596 -16.54 -26.25 -7.33
N LYS A 597 -17.50 -26.63 -6.47
CA LYS A 597 -18.83 -27.07 -6.93
C LYS A 597 -19.54 -25.95 -7.70
N ASN A 598 -19.52 -24.72 -7.16
CA ASN A 598 -20.06 -23.54 -7.82
C ASN A 598 -19.28 -23.18 -9.09
N LEU A 599 -17.96 -23.20 -9.05
CA LEU A 599 -17.11 -22.87 -10.19
C LEU A 599 -17.29 -23.84 -11.36
N ARG A 600 -17.44 -25.15 -11.10
CA ARG A 600 -17.80 -26.15 -12.11
C ARG A 600 -19.09 -25.78 -12.82
N TYR A 601 -20.13 -25.42 -12.06
CA TYR A 601 -21.40 -25.00 -12.62
C TYR A 601 -21.25 -23.71 -13.45
N VAL A 602 -20.49 -22.73 -12.99
CA VAL A 602 -20.25 -21.48 -13.73
C VAL A 602 -19.53 -21.79 -15.05
N VAL A 603 -18.41 -22.53 -15.00
CA VAL A 603 -17.59 -22.83 -16.19
C VAL A 603 -18.39 -23.64 -17.23
N SER A 604 -19.21 -24.61 -16.82
CA SER A 604 -20.01 -25.39 -17.77
C SER A 604 -21.05 -24.56 -18.52
N ASN A 605 -21.49 -23.41 -17.96
CA ASN A 605 -22.50 -22.54 -18.57
C ASN A 605 -21.91 -21.25 -19.16
N LEU A 606 -20.62 -20.99 -18.95
CA LEU A 606 -20.02 -19.70 -19.29
C LEU A 606 -20.12 -19.36 -20.77
N HIS A 607 -20.00 -20.36 -21.64
CA HIS A 607 -20.08 -20.18 -23.10
C HIS A 607 -21.46 -19.68 -23.59
N GLU A 608 -22.53 -19.97 -22.83
CA GLU A 608 -23.88 -19.48 -23.10
C GLU A 608 -24.09 -18.07 -22.51
N TRP A 609 -23.64 -17.87 -21.25
CA TRP A 609 -23.86 -16.61 -20.55
C TRP A 609 -23.06 -15.46 -21.13
N MET A 610 -21.86 -15.76 -21.68
CA MET A 610 -20.92 -14.77 -22.22
C MET A 610 -20.94 -14.74 -23.76
N LYS A 611 -22.07 -15.10 -24.36
CA LYS A 611 -22.24 -15.03 -25.81
C LYS A 611 -22.37 -13.58 -26.28
N GLU A 612 -21.41 -13.13 -27.08
CA GLU A 612 -21.39 -11.79 -27.67
C GLU A 612 -22.04 -11.78 -29.06
N PRO A 613 -22.62 -10.61 -29.51
CA PRO A 613 -23.03 -10.45 -30.88
C PRO A 613 -21.86 -10.61 -31.85
N ASN A 614 -22.13 -11.11 -33.06
CA ASN A 614 -21.16 -11.29 -34.15
C ASN A 614 -20.01 -12.28 -33.81
N ASP A 615 -20.30 -13.31 -33.01
CA ASP A 615 -19.37 -14.39 -32.66
C ASP A 615 -17.99 -13.90 -32.11
N LYS A 616 -17.98 -12.77 -31.42
CA LYS A 616 -16.84 -12.35 -30.63
C LYS A 616 -16.75 -13.17 -29.36
N TYR A 617 -15.54 -13.41 -28.89
CA TYR A 617 -15.30 -14.22 -27.71
C TYR A 617 -14.43 -13.51 -26.66
N ASP A 618 -14.36 -12.16 -26.70
CA ASP A 618 -13.53 -11.36 -25.80
C ASP A 618 -14.00 -11.47 -24.34
N TYR A 619 -15.32 -11.38 -24.10
CA TYR A 619 -15.89 -11.58 -22.77
C TYR A 619 -15.75 -13.03 -22.30
N LEU A 620 -16.02 -14.00 -23.18
CA LEU A 620 -15.84 -15.41 -22.85
C LEU A 620 -14.39 -15.70 -22.46
N SER A 621 -13.42 -15.22 -23.24
CA SER A 621 -11.99 -15.38 -22.97
C SER A 621 -11.59 -14.74 -21.64
N SER A 622 -12.03 -13.50 -21.38
CA SER A 622 -11.74 -12.79 -20.12
C SER A 622 -12.34 -13.52 -18.91
N MET A 623 -13.60 -13.94 -18.98
CA MET A 623 -14.28 -14.64 -17.88
C MET A 623 -13.71 -16.02 -17.63
N HIS A 624 -13.38 -16.78 -18.67
CA HIS A 624 -12.73 -18.08 -18.51
C HIS A 624 -11.35 -17.94 -17.85
N LYS A 625 -10.55 -16.95 -18.29
CA LYS A 625 -9.28 -16.62 -17.65
C LYS A 625 -9.46 -16.27 -16.17
N SER A 626 -10.48 -15.49 -15.83
CA SER A 626 -10.82 -15.15 -14.44
C SER A 626 -11.24 -16.39 -13.64
N ALA A 627 -11.94 -17.34 -14.24
CA ALA A 627 -12.29 -18.63 -13.61
C ALA A 627 -11.03 -19.47 -13.32
N VAL A 628 -10.08 -19.53 -14.26
CA VAL A 628 -8.79 -20.25 -14.07
C VAL A 628 -7.96 -19.58 -12.98
N LEU A 629 -7.90 -18.23 -12.95
CA LEU A 629 -7.21 -17.49 -11.90
C LEU A 629 -7.84 -17.72 -10.51
N GLN A 630 -9.17 -17.77 -10.43
CA GLN A 630 -9.87 -18.03 -9.17
C GLN A 630 -9.66 -19.48 -8.70
N TYR A 631 -9.65 -20.44 -9.60
CA TYR A 631 -9.28 -21.83 -9.29
C TYR A 631 -7.86 -21.92 -8.68
N ASN A 632 -6.88 -21.26 -9.32
CA ASN A 632 -5.51 -21.18 -8.79
C ASN A 632 -5.45 -20.51 -7.41
N ARG A 633 -6.27 -19.50 -7.17
CA ARG A 633 -6.34 -18.82 -5.87
C ARG A 633 -6.85 -19.78 -4.78
N TYR A 634 -7.88 -20.54 -5.05
CA TYR A 634 -8.38 -21.57 -4.12
C TYR A 634 -7.31 -22.64 -3.80
N LEU A 635 -6.52 -23.06 -4.78
CA LEU A 635 -5.39 -23.96 -4.54
C LEU A 635 -4.31 -23.31 -3.67
N ASN A 636 -3.97 -22.05 -3.93
CA ASN A 636 -2.95 -21.32 -3.17
C ASN A 636 -3.37 -21.11 -1.70
N HIS A 637 -4.67 -20.90 -1.42
CA HIS A 637 -5.17 -20.87 -0.03
C HIS A 637 -4.80 -22.15 0.74
N VAL A 638 -4.94 -23.30 0.10
CA VAL A 638 -4.62 -24.60 0.69
C VAL A 638 -3.11 -24.80 0.81
N LEU A 639 -2.37 -24.54 -0.28
CA LEU A 639 -0.90 -24.70 -0.32
C LEU A 639 -0.18 -23.83 0.72
N LYS A 640 -0.73 -22.68 1.08
CA LYS A 640 -0.15 -21.79 2.11
C LYS A 640 -0.11 -22.43 3.50
N HIS A 641 -0.87 -23.48 3.79
CA HIS A 641 -0.80 -24.18 5.08
C HIS A 641 0.47 -25.03 5.21
N ILE A 642 1.10 -25.39 4.09
CA ILE A 642 2.27 -26.27 4.05
C ILE A 642 3.53 -25.49 4.47
N GLY A 643 4.19 -25.91 5.54
CA GLY A 643 5.39 -25.27 6.07
C GLY A 643 5.16 -23.88 6.69
N SER A 644 3.91 -23.52 6.94
CA SER A 644 3.51 -22.25 7.58
C SER A 644 3.30 -22.41 9.09
N ARG A 645 3.01 -21.29 9.77
CA ARG A 645 2.77 -21.26 11.21
C ARG A 645 1.70 -20.23 11.56
N TYR A 646 0.92 -20.53 12.58
CA TYR A 646 0.00 -19.58 13.19
C TYR A 646 0.79 -18.60 14.07
N ILE A 647 0.34 -17.35 14.09
CA ILE A 647 0.95 -16.29 14.90
C ILE A 647 -0.05 -15.89 16.00
N GLY A 648 0.28 -16.21 17.23
CA GLY A 648 -0.51 -15.84 18.41
C GLY A 648 -0.35 -14.36 18.72
N VAL A 649 -1.43 -13.70 19.14
CA VAL A 649 -1.50 -12.24 19.34
C VAL A 649 -1.63 -11.85 20.80
N ILE A 650 -2.14 -12.74 21.65
CA ILE A 650 -2.45 -12.43 23.06
C ILE A 650 -2.01 -13.56 23.96
N GLY A 651 -1.14 -13.23 24.93
CA GLY A 651 -0.91 -14.04 26.13
C GLY A 651 -0.57 -15.51 25.88
N SER A 652 -0.31 -15.89 24.62
CA SER A 652 0.07 -17.26 24.28
C SER A 652 1.50 -17.51 24.76
N ALA A 653 1.71 -18.61 25.43
CA ALA A 653 3.05 -19.05 25.82
C ALA A 653 3.95 -19.23 24.56
N GLU A 654 3.34 -19.56 23.43
CA GLU A 654 4.00 -19.69 22.14
C GLU A 654 3.36 -18.71 21.13
N VAL A 655 4.13 -17.75 20.69
CA VAL A 655 3.71 -16.78 19.67
C VAL A 655 3.65 -17.41 18.29
N TYR A 656 4.52 -18.38 18.01
CA TYR A 656 4.63 -19.05 16.71
C TYR A 656 4.34 -20.55 16.85
N GLN A 657 3.24 -21.01 16.30
CA GLN A 657 2.83 -22.41 16.36
C GLN A 657 2.80 -23.00 14.95
N PRO A 658 3.51 -24.12 14.65
CA PRO A 658 3.39 -24.79 13.37
C PRO A 658 1.94 -25.14 13.05
N VAL A 659 1.57 -25.10 11.78
CA VAL A 659 0.27 -25.61 11.34
C VAL A 659 0.20 -27.10 11.72
N PRO A 660 -0.89 -27.56 12.38
CA PRO A 660 -1.05 -28.97 12.76
C PRO A 660 -0.85 -29.92 11.59
N LYS A 661 -0.18 -31.04 11.85
CA LYS A 661 0.12 -32.10 10.86
C LYS A 661 -1.13 -32.57 10.12
N GLU A 662 -2.24 -32.75 10.83
CA GLU A 662 -3.52 -33.20 10.28
C GLU A 662 -4.05 -32.23 9.21
N ILE A 663 -3.91 -30.93 9.44
CA ILE A 663 -4.31 -29.88 8.47
C ILE A 663 -3.40 -29.91 7.25
N VAL A 664 -2.08 -30.13 7.44
CA VAL A 664 -1.16 -30.25 6.30
C VAL A 664 -1.44 -31.51 5.48
N LYS A 665 -1.79 -32.64 6.13
CA LYS A 665 -2.23 -33.87 5.42
C LYS A 665 -3.53 -33.63 4.65
N GLU A 666 -4.51 -32.95 5.24
CA GLU A 666 -5.75 -32.57 4.54
C GLU A 666 -5.45 -31.68 3.32
N ALA A 667 -4.49 -30.74 3.45
CA ALA A 667 -4.06 -29.89 2.34
C ALA A 667 -3.42 -30.70 1.20
N ILE A 668 -2.55 -31.67 1.51
CA ILE A 668 -1.95 -32.57 0.49
C ILE A 668 -3.06 -33.39 -0.21
N ALA A 669 -3.96 -33.97 0.55
CA ALA A 669 -5.08 -34.76 -0.01
C ALA A 669 -6.00 -33.90 -0.90
N TYR A 670 -6.24 -32.62 -0.51
CA TYR A 670 -6.99 -31.68 -1.32
C TYR A 670 -6.30 -31.38 -2.66
N VAL A 671 -4.98 -31.09 -2.62
CA VAL A 671 -4.18 -30.81 -3.84
C VAL A 671 -4.15 -32.04 -4.75
N ASP A 672 -4.01 -33.23 -4.18
CA ASP A 672 -4.11 -34.50 -4.93
C ASP A 672 -5.45 -34.59 -5.67
N ALA A 673 -6.56 -34.51 -4.95
CA ALA A 673 -7.90 -34.68 -5.50
C ALA A 673 -8.32 -33.59 -6.49
N GLN A 674 -7.86 -32.34 -6.29
CA GLN A 674 -8.31 -31.22 -7.11
C GLN A 674 -7.34 -30.81 -8.21
N LEU A 675 -6.02 -31.09 -8.09
CA LEU A 675 -5.02 -30.65 -9.06
C LEU A 675 -4.20 -31.79 -9.67
N PHE A 676 -3.72 -32.74 -8.85
CA PHE A 676 -2.91 -33.85 -9.37
C PHE A 676 -3.77 -34.86 -10.14
N GLU A 677 -5.04 -35.03 -9.77
CA GLU A 677 -6.07 -35.50 -10.68
C GLU A 677 -6.47 -34.34 -11.60
N ALA A 678 -5.90 -34.26 -12.80
CA ALA A 678 -5.95 -33.10 -13.67
C ALA A 678 -7.37 -32.52 -13.85
N PRO A 679 -7.57 -31.21 -13.61
CA PRO A 679 -8.89 -30.57 -13.62
C PRO A 679 -9.40 -30.26 -15.05
N LEU A 680 -9.55 -31.29 -15.89
CA LEU A 680 -9.99 -31.15 -17.28
C LEU A 680 -11.36 -30.46 -17.42
N TRP A 681 -12.21 -30.56 -16.38
CA TRP A 681 -13.50 -29.89 -16.32
C TRP A 681 -13.41 -28.35 -16.39
N LEU A 682 -12.26 -27.78 -16.01
CA LEU A 682 -12.02 -26.35 -16.07
C LEU A 682 -11.87 -25.84 -17.52
N TYR A 683 -11.64 -26.76 -18.46
CA TYR A 683 -11.36 -26.48 -19.86
C TYR A 683 -12.34 -27.24 -20.80
N PRO A 684 -13.67 -26.97 -20.71
CA PRO A 684 -14.62 -27.65 -21.56
C PRO A 684 -14.43 -27.25 -23.03
N GLN A 685 -14.58 -28.22 -23.96
CA GLN A 685 -14.41 -28.02 -25.41
C GLN A 685 -15.30 -26.89 -25.96
N ALA A 686 -16.49 -26.70 -25.38
CA ALA A 686 -17.40 -25.61 -25.74
C ALA A 686 -16.76 -24.21 -25.56
N ILE A 687 -15.75 -24.09 -24.72
CA ILE A 687 -14.96 -22.86 -24.49
C ILE A 687 -13.65 -22.93 -25.25
N THR A 688 -12.84 -23.96 -25.04
CA THR A 688 -11.45 -24.03 -25.55
C THR A 688 -11.37 -23.99 -27.08
N ASN A 689 -12.36 -24.57 -27.76
CA ASN A 689 -12.44 -24.48 -29.22
C ASN A 689 -12.74 -23.08 -29.77
N LYS A 690 -13.22 -22.15 -28.91
CA LYS A 690 -13.53 -20.77 -29.29
C LYS A 690 -12.41 -19.80 -28.96
N ILE A 691 -11.67 -20.05 -27.85
CA ILE A 691 -10.65 -19.12 -27.36
C ILE A 691 -9.20 -19.59 -27.57
N GLY A 692 -8.97 -20.83 -28.01
CA GLY A 692 -7.65 -21.35 -28.38
C GLY A 692 -6.72 -21.62 -27.19
N SER A 693 -7.19 -22.21 -26.09
CA SER A 693 -6.38 -22.54 -24.89
C SER A 693 -5.43 -23.72 -25.11
N ASN A 694 -4.23 -23.66 -24.54
CA ASN A 694 -3.30 -24.78 -24.43
C ASN A 694 -3.50 -25.49 -23.09
N VAL A 695 -4.49 -26.37 -23.04
CA VAL A 695 -4.98 -27.03 -21.81
C VAL A 695 -3.88 -27.80 -21.08
N GLU A 696 -3.10 -28.60 -21.82
CA GLU A 696 -2.05 -29.44 -21.23
C GLU A 696 -0.97 -28.57 -20.58
N LYS A 697 -0.56 -27.49 -21.26
CA LYS A 697 0.44 -26.57 -20.71
C LYS A 697 -0.08 -25.85 -19.45
N GLU A 698 -1.29 -25.32 -19.49
CA GLU A 698 -1.88 -24.58 -18.37
C GLU A 698 -2.03 -25.45 -17.12
N ILE A 699 -2.50 -26.70 -17.27
CA ILE A 699 -2.59 -27.64 -16.15
C ILE A 699 -1.19 -28.03 -15.64
N ALA A 700 -0.24 -28.32 -16.55
CA ALA A 700 1.13 -28.64 -16.16
C ALA A 700 1.80 -27.48 -15.39
N ASP A 701 1.57 -26.24 -15.81
CA ASP A 701 2.08 -25.05 -15.11
C ASP A 701 1.49 -24.95 -13.68
N MET A 702 0.21 -25.20 -13.49
CA MET A 702 -0.42 -25.24 -12.17
C MET A 702 0.15 -26.36 -11.28
N GLN A 703 0.30 -27.56 -11.82
CA GLN A 703 0.89 -28.70 -11.11
C GLN A 703 2.36 -28.42 -10.73
N ASN A 704 3.14 -27.84 -11.64
CA ASN A 704 4.53 -27.44 -11.37
C ASN A 704 4.61 -26.37 -10.29
N ASN A 705 3.69 -25.39 -10.28
CA ASN A 705 3.64 -24.38 -9.23
C ASN A 705 3.35 -25.00 -7.87
N ALA A 706 2.41 -25.94 -7.78
CA ALA A 706 2.12 -26.63 -6.54
C ALA A 706 3.34 -27.44 -6.03
N LEU A 707 4.01 -28.18 -6.91
CA LEU A 707 5.24 -28.90 -6.56
C LEU A 707 6.37 -27.97 -6.12
N ASN A 708 6.51 -26.79 -6.78
CA ASN A 708 7.48 -25.77 -6.39
C ASN A 708 7.23 -25.25 -4.96
N ILE A 709 5.98 -25.17 -4.51
CA ILE A 709 5.64 -24.78 -3.15
C ILE A 709 5.88 -25.95 -2.20
N MET A 710 5.35 -27.14 -2.52
CA MET A 710 5.40 -28.31 -1.64
C MET A 710 6.82 -28.85 -1.43
N LEU A 711 7.66 -28.84 -2.46
CA LEU A 711 9.04 -29.34 -2.44
C LEU A 711 10.09 -28.22 -2.43
N ASN A 712 9.71 -27.01 -2.00
CA ASN A 712 10.62 -25.89 -1.87
C ASN A 712 11.61 -26.12 -0.72
N ASN A 713 12.87 -25.79 -0.94
CA ASN A 713 13.94 -25.89 0.06
C ASN A 713 13.56 -25.23 1.39
N VAL A 714 12.94 -24.06 1.36
CA VAL A 714 12.53 -23.32 2.58
C VAL A 714 11.45 -24.08 3.35
N VAL A 715 10.46 -24.61 2.65
CA VAL A 715 9.37 -25.41 3.25
C VAL A 715 9.92 -26.68 3.88
N LEU A 716 10.73 -27.43 3.14
CA LEU A 716 11.31 -28.69 3.65
C LEU A 716 12.26 -28.44 4.83
N TYR A 717 13.05 -27.38 4.80
CA TYR A 717 13.91 -27.00 5.93
C TYR A 717 13.09 -26.58 7.15
N LYS A 718 11.97 -25.88 6.99
CA LYS A 718 11.05 -25.55 8.08
C LYS A 718 10.45 -26.80 8.70
N LEU A 719 9.96 -27.74 7.89
CA LEU A 719 9.42 -29.03 8.36
C LEU A 719 10.52 -29.83 9.09
N TYR A 720 11.72 -29.88 8.53
CA TYR A 720 12.87 -30.55 9.17
C TYR A 720 13.18 -29.93 10.53
N THR A 721 13.29 -28.61 10.64
CA THR A 721 13.58 -27.95 11.93
C THR A 721 12.45 -28.08 12.94
N GLN A 722 11.19 -28.08 12.50
CA GLN A 722 10.04 -28.37 13.36
C GLN A 722 10.08 -29.82 13.89
N SER A 723 10.48 -30.81 13.07
CA SER A 723 10.63 -32.19 13.50
C SER A 723 11.72 -32.41 14.54
N LEU A 724 12.80 -31.61 14.49
CA LEU A 724 13.83 -31.63 15.51
C LEU A 724 13.35 -31.06 16.86
N ALA A 725 12.43 -30.12 16.81
CA ALA A 725 11.92 -29.42 18.00
C ALA A 725 10.83 -30.23 18.75
N SER A 726 10.09 -31.11 18.07
CA SER A 726 8.98 -31.85 18.67
C SER A 726 8.76 -33.20 17.99
N PRO A 727 8.68 -34.32 18.73
CA PRO A 727 8.34 -35.64 18.18
C PRO A 727 6.88 -35.72 17.67
N LYS A 728 6.03 -34.76 18.02
CA LYS A 728 4.64 -34.64 17.51
C LYS A 728 4.54 -33.83 16.24
N ALA A 729 5.64 -33.22 15.77
CA ALA A 729 5.65 -32.48 14.50
C ALA A 729 5.51 -33.43 13.32
N TYR A 730 5.20 -32.86 12.15
CA TYR A 730 5.17 -33.61 10.92
C TYR A 730 6.60 -33.98 10.51
N LEU A 731 6.95 -35.26 10.59
CA LEU A 731 8.30 -35.71 10.24
C LEU A 731 8.51 -35.53 8.73
N LEU A 732 9.75 -35.16 8.34
CA LEU A 732 10.05 -34.85 6.94
C LEU A 732 9.91 -36.06 6.03
N ASP A 733 10.28 -37.26 6.48
CA ASP A 733 10.10 -38.52 5.73
C ASP A 733 8.63 -38.91 5.57
N GLU A 734 7.80 -38.67 6.59
CA GLU A 734 6.35 -38.87 6.53
C GLU A 734 5.71 -37.87 5.53
N TYR A 735 6.11 -36.59 5.61
CA TYR A 735 5.65 -35.59 4.66
C TYR A 735 5.98 -35.94 3.20
N LEU A 736 7.25 -36.31 2.95
CA LEU A 736 7.68 -36.74 1.60
C LEU A 736 6.94 -37.98 1.13
N ALA A 737 6.62 -38.93 2.03
CA ALA A 737 5.82 -40.12 1.70
C ALA A 737 4.38 -39.74 1.31
N ASP A 738 3.75 -38.80 2.02
CA ASP A 738 2.38 -38.34 1.70
C ASP A 738 2.32 -37.60 0.36
N VAL A 739 3.31 -36.73 0.08
CA VAL A 739 3.41 -36.04 -1.23
C VAL A 739 3.71 -37.04 -2.36
N PHE A 740 4.54 -38.05 -2.10
CA PHE A 740 4.81 -39.13 -3.04
C PHE A 740 3.53 -39.87 -3.37
N ALA A 741 2.75 -40.29 -2.38
CA ALA A 741 1.51 -41.02 -2.58
C ALA A 741 0.48 -40.25 -3.44
N ALA A 742 0.46 -38.90 -3.30
CA ALA A 742 -0.39 -38.02 -4.11
C ALA A 742 0.03 -37.98 -5.59
N VAL A 743 1.34 -38.02 -5.89
CA VAL A 743 1.87 -37.91 -7.26
C VAL A 743 2.02 -39.22 -7.97
N TRP A 744 2.54 -40.25 -7.27
CA TRP A 744 2.97 -41.53 -7.88
C TRP A 744 1.86 -42.59 -7.88
N LYS A 745 0.72 -42.26 -8.52
CA LYS A 745 -0.39 -43.16 -8.74
C LYS A 745 -0.19 -43.95 -10.02
N PRO A 746 -0.74 -45.21 -10.11
CA PRO A 746 -0.75 -46.00 -11.34
C PRO A 746 -1.40 -45.23 -12.50
N LEU A 747 -0.88 -45.44 -13.72
CA LEU A 747 -1.47 -44.88 -14.94
C LEU A 747 -2.68 -45.72 -15.37
N ASN A 748 -3.77 -45.01 -15.73
CA ASN A 748 -5.03 -45.66 -16.15
C ASN A 748 -5.08 -45.81 -17.66
N ASN A 749 -5.17 -47.05 -18.16
CA ASN A 749 -5.11 -47.38 -19.58
C ASN A 749 -6.25 -46.79 -20.45
N SER A 750 -7.34 -46.33 -19.83
CA SER A 750 -8.51 -45.78 -20.54
C SER A 750 -8.48 -44.26 -20.69
N GLU A 751 -7.57 -43.55 -20.01
CA GLU A 751 -7.56 -42.07 -19.89
C GLU A 751 -6.26 -41.44 -20.44
N VAL A 752 -6.16 -41.36 -21.79
CA VAL A 752 -4.93 -40.96 -22.49
C VAL A 752 -4.43 -39.58 -22.07
N GLN A 753 -5.31 -38.58 -22.01
CA GLN A 753 -4.97 -37.19 -21.65
C GLN A 753 -4.55 -37.08 -20.18
N GLN A 754 -5.31 -37.71 -19.28
CA GLN A 754 -4.99 -37.77 -17.85
C GLN A 754 -3.62 -38.41 -17.62
N ASN A 755 -3.31 -39.52 -18.33
CA ASN A 755 -2.00 -40.16 -18.24
C ASN A 755 -0.85 -39.28 -18.77
N ALA A 756 -1.07 -38.52 -19.83
CA ALA A 756 -0.05 -37.63 -20.34
C ALA A 756 0.33 -36.55 -19.30
N LEU A 757 -0.68 -35.97 -18.64
CA LEU A 757 -0.49 -35.00 -17.55
C LEU A 757 0.16 -35.64 -16.33
N ARG A 758 -0.26 -36.87 -15.93
CA ARG A 758 0.35 -37.57 -14.81
C ARG A 758 1.83 -37.89 -15.08
N ARG A 759 2.19 -38.35 -16.28
CA ARG A 759 3.60 -38.53 -16.65
C ARG A 759 4.40 -37.23 -16.59
N GLY A 760 3.78 -36.09 -17.00
CA GLY A 760 4.36 -34.77 -16.84
C GLY A 760 4.64 -34.41 -15.38
N LEU A 761 3.63 -34.62 -14.52
CA LEU A 761 3.73 -34.36 -13.08
C LEU A 761 4.84 -35.20 -12.41
N GLN A 762 4.94 -36.52 -12.76
CA GLN A 762 5.98 -37.40 -12.23
C GLN A 762 7.39 -36.95 -12.66
N ARG A 763 7.60 -36.52 -13.92
CA ARG A 763 8.88 -35.94 -14.36
C ARG A 763 9.21 -34.65 -13.58
N SER A 764 8.23 -33.77 -13.41
CA SER A 764 8.42 -32.53 -12.65
C SER A 764 8.76 -32.81 -11.19
N TYR A 765 8.13 -33.78 -10.58
CA TYR A 765 8.45 -34.22 -9.22
C TYR A 765 9.92 -34.68 -9.11
N LEU A 766 10.36 -35.55 -10.02
CA LEU A 766 11.74 -36.05 -10.02
C LEU A 766 12.75 -34.91 -10.23
N ALA A 767 12.44 -33.96 -11.12
CA ALA A 767 13.27 -32.78 -11.32
C ALA A 767 13.40 -31.92 -10.04
N LYS A 768 12.34 -31.85 -9.21
CA LYS A 768 12.43 -31.16 -7.90
C LYS A 768 13.28 -31.90 -6.90
N ILE A 769 13.22 -33.22 -6.88
CA ILE A 769 14.11 -34.03 -6.04
C ILE A 769 15.58 -33.87 -6.51
N ASP A 770 15.85 -33.80 -7.82
CA ASP A 770 17.19 -33.49 -8.34
C ASP A 770 17.67 -32.10 -7.87
N ASP A 771 16.84 -31.06 -7.95
CA ASP A 771 17.17 -29.71 -7.46
C ASP A 771 17.51 -29.69 -5.95
N LEU A 772 16.95 -30.59 -5.14
CA LEU A 772 17.25 -30.73 -3.71
C LEU A 772 18.60 -31.44 -3.49
N ILE A 773 18.92 -32.46 -4.29
CA ILE A 773 20.14 -33.25 -4.18
C ILE A 773 21.33 -32.54 -4.80
N ASN A 774 21.11 -31.93 -5.96
CA ASN A 774 22.12 -31.28 -6.81
C ASN A 774 21.73 -29.83 -7.07
N PRO A 775 21.76 -28.93 -6.06
CA PRO A 775 21.36 -27.56 -6.24
C PRO A 775 22.27 -26.86 -7.24
N LYS A 776 21.68 -26.27 -8.28
CA LYS A 776 22.41 -25.43 -9.24
C LYS A 776 22.90 -24.18 -8.52
N GLU A 777 24.19 -23.82 -8.70
CA GLU A 777 24.70 -22.54 -8.24
C GLU A 777 23.85 -21.42 -8.88
N GLN A 778 22.99 -20.78 -8.08
CA GLN A 778 22.30 -19.57 -8.53
C GLN A 778 23.34 -18.47 -8.61
N ALA A 779 23.65 -18.00 -9.81
CA ALA A 779 24.34 -16.74 -10.01
C ALA A 779 23.62 -15.67 -9.16
N THR A 780 24.36 -15.10 -8.22
CA THR A 780 23.87 -14.03 -7.33
C THR A 780 23.55 -12.79 -8.15
N THR A 781 22.35 -12.73 -8.71
CA THR A 781 21.81 -11.51 -9.26
C THR A 781 21.22 -10.70 -8.11
N ALA A 782 21.89 -9.59 -7.82
CA ALA A 782 21.47 -8.42 -7.05
C ALA A 782 20.56 -8.66 -5.84
N ALA A 783 21.08 -8.36 -4.68
CA ALA A 783 20.37 -8.25 -3.41
C ALA A 783 19.04 -7.50 -3.54
N ASN A 784 17.95 -8.20 -3.49
CA ASN A 784 16.68 -7.62 -3.12
C ASN A 784 16.75 -7.25 -1.63
N SER A 785 16.36 -6.03 -1.30
CA SER A 785 16.47 -5.33 -0.02
C SER A 785 15.72 -5.94 1.18
N ASN A 786 15.34 -7.21 1.12
CA ASN A 786 14.76 -7.96 2.23
C ASN A 786 15.65 -9.17 2.55
N GLY A 787 16.53 -9.04 3.51
CA GLY A 787 17.58 -9.96 3.92
C GLY A 787 17.16 -11.40 4.35
N ALA A 788 15.98 -11.87 3.95
CA ALA A 788 15.49 -13.20 4.29
C ALA A 788 15.82 -14.30 3.23
N ALA A 789 16.13 -13.94 2.00
CA ALA A 789 16.25 -14.92 0.91
C ALA A 789 17.64 -15.58 0.78
N SER A 790 18.73 -14.95 1.23
CA SER A 790 20.08 -15.51 1.06
C SER A 790 20.51 -16.49 2.16
N ALA A 791 19.85 -16.48 3.33
CA ALA A 791 20.15 -17.40 4.41
C ALA A 791 19.61 -18.84 4.17
N SER A 792 18.62 -19.01 3.27
CA SER A 792 17.91 -20.28 3.13
C SER A 792 18.66 -21.35 2.30
N SER A 793 19.37 -20.97 1.24
CA SER A 793 20.07 -21.95 0.39
C SER A 793 21.30 -22.57 1.10
N THR A 794 22.05 -21.76 1.84
CA THR A 794 23.21 -22.24 2.61
C THR A 794 22.79 -23.11 3.81
N ALA A 795 21.66 -22.76 4.46
CA ALA A 795 21.14 -23.55 5.59
C ALA A 795 20.66 -24.94 5.14
N VAL A 796 20.02 -25.04 3.97
CA VAL A 796 19.55 -26.31 3.42
C VAL A 796 20.72 -27.22 3.01
N GLY A 797 21.75 -26.66 2.37
CA GLY A 797 22.94 -27.41 1.98
C GLY A 797 23.71 -28.05 3.15
N ASN A 798 23.56 -27.48 4.35
CA ASN A 798 24.18 -27.97 5.59
C ASN A 798 23.20 -28.74 6.50
N SER A 799 22.01 -29.10 6.01
CA SER A 799 21.00 -29.85 6.75
C SER A 799 20.78 -31.25 6.21
N ASP A 800 20.15 -32.12 7.00
CA ASP A 800 19.82 -33.49 6.58
C ASP A 800 18.71 -33.55 5.51
N VAL A 801 18.11 -32.44 5.09
CA VAL A 801 17.10 -32.39 4.02
C VAL A 801 17.59 -33.10 2.77
N ARG A 802 18.88 -32.92 2.41
CA ARG A 802 19.48 -33.63 1.29
C ARG A 802 19.53 -35.15 1.49
N LEU A 803 19.81 -35.61 2.70
CA LEU A 803 19.83 -37.04 3.03
C LEU A 803 18.43 -37.67 2.93
N TYR A 804 17.42 -36.94 3.41
CA TYR A 804 16.01 -37.34 3.22
C TYR A 804 15.62 -37.39 1.73
N ALA A 805 16.08 -36.43 0.92
CA ALA A 805 15.85 -36.43 -0.53
C ALA A 805 16.50 -37.65 -1.22
N LEU A 806 17.74 -38.03 -0.84
CA LEU A 806 18.41 -39.22 -1.34
C LEU A 806 17.68 -40.50 -0.95
N GLN A 807 17.30 -40.66 0.31
CA GLN A 807 16.51 -41.79 0.78
C GLN A 807 15.16 -41.90 0.03
N HIS A 808 14.53 -40.74 -0.21
CA HIS A 808 13.29 -40.66 -0.92
C HIS A 808 13.43 -41.03 -2.39
N LEU A 809 14.56 -40.66 -3.03
CA LEU A 809 14.90 -41.07 -4.41
C LEU A 809 15.00 -42.59 -4.53
N ASP A 810 15.55 -43.31 -3.53
CA ASP A 810 15.58 -44.77 -3.50
C ASP A 810 14.17 -45.35 -3.48
N LYS A 811 13.27 -44.80 -2.66
CA LYS A 811 11.85 -45.23 -2.64
C LYS A 811 11.15 -45.05 -3.98
N ILE A 812 11.46 -43.93 -4.69
CA ILE A 812 10.92 -43.70 -6.06
C ILE A 812 11.45 -44.74 -7.02
N ALA A 813 12.74 -45.07 -6.97
CA ALA A 813 13.33 -46.09 -7.83
C ALA A 813 12.70 -47.49 -7.65
N ASP A 814 12.44 -47.91 -6.39
CA ASP A 814 11.82 -49.20 -6.10
C ASP A 814 10.37 -49.26 -6.56
N TYR A 815 9.60 -48.15 -6.39
CA TYR A 815 8.26 -48.04 -6.97
C TYR A 815 8.29 -48.18 -8.51
N LEU A 816 9.21 -47.47 -9.18
CA LEU A 816 9.30 -47.49 -10.65
C LEU A 816 9.70 -48.87 -11.20
N LYS A 817 10.58 -49.62 -10.54
CA LYS A 817 10.92 -50.99 -10.90
C LYS A 817 9.67 -51.88 -10.86
N THR A 818 8.87 -51.80 -9.80
CA THR A 818 7.64 -52.55 -9.62
C THR A 818 6.59 -52.15 -10.66
N ALA A 819 6.35 -50.85 -10.82
CA ALA A 819 5.38 -50.29 -11.75
C ALA A 819 5.72 -50.65 -13.21
N GLN A 820 7.01 -50.61 -13.60
CA GLN A 820 7.48 -51.01 -14.92
C GLN A 820 7.18 -52.46 -15.24
N GLN A 821 7.31 -53.37 -14.25
CA GLN A 821 7.05 -54.81 -14.43
C GLN A 821 5.53 -55.08 -14.62
N GLN A 822 4.68 -54.33 -13.95
CA GLN A 822 3.22 -54.47 -13.96
C GLN A 822 2.55 -53.75 -15.13
N GLU A 823 3.23 -52.79 -15.77
CA GLU A 823 2.66 -51.95 -16.83
C GLU A 823 2.60 -52.70 -18.18
N ALA A 824 1.44 -52.72 -18.78
CA ALA A 824 1.19 -53.33 -20.08
C ALA A 824 1.34 -52.35 -21.25
N GLN A 825 1.07 -51.06 -21.04
CA GLN A 825 1.12 -50.04 -22.11
C GLN A 825 2.57 -49.65 -22.46
N PRO A 826 2.98 -49.74 -23.73
CA PRO A 826 4.38 -49.50 -24.12
C PRO A 826 4.88 -48.10 -23.75
N LEU A 827 4.06 -47.05 -23.94
CA LEU A 827 4.44 -45.66 -23.65
C LEU A 827 4.63 -45.45 -22.14
N ASN A 828 3.77 -46.00 -21.31
CA ASN A 828 3.87 -45.89 -19.85
C ASN A 828 5.10 -46.67 -19.35
N LYS A 829 5.35 -47.85 -19.90
CA LYS A 829 6.53 -48.66 -19.59
C LYS A 829 7.83 -47.90 -19.95
N LEU A 830 7.86 -47.28 -21.14
CA LEU A 830 9.00 -46.45 -21.58
C LEU A 830 9.20 -45.23 -20.65
N HIS A 831 8.13 -44.61 -20.19
CA HIS A 831 8.19 -43.52 -19.22
C HIS A 831 8.88 -43.97 -17.92
N TYR A 832 8.48 -45.11 -17.33
CA TYR A 832 9.13 -45.62 -16.13
C TYR A 832 10.59 -45.99 -16.36
N GLN A 833 10.94 -46.54 -17.51
CA GLN A 833 12.34 -46.79 -17.89
C GLN A 833 13.16 -45.52 -17.99
N GLN A 834 12.61 -44.46 -18.57
CA GLN A 834 13.28 -43.17 -18.69
C GLN A 834 13.55 -42.55 -17.30
N LEU A 835 12.55 -42.58 -16.41
CA LEU A 835 12.71 -42.06 -15.04
C LEU A 835 13.75 -42.83 -14.23
N LEU A 836 13.84 -44.14 -14.38
CA LEU A 836 14.89 -44.95 -13.74
C LEU A 836 16.30 -44.52 -14.21
N LYS A 837 16.48 -44.25 -15.49
CA LYS A 837 17.76 -43.72 -16.03
C LYS A 837 18.07 -42.33 -15.48
N GLU A 838 17.06 -41.43 -15.36
CA GLU A 838 17.24 -40.11 -14.75
C GLU A 838 17.67 -40.23 -13.28
N ILE A 839 17.11 -41.19 -12.52
CA ILE A 839 17.52 -41.45 -11.13
C ILE A 839 19.00 -41.86 -11.03
N GLU A 840 19.48 -42.69 -11.95
CA GLU A 840 20.91 -43.06 -12.03
C GLU A 840 21.76 -41.82 -12.21
N HIS A 841 21.41 -40.92 -13.15
CA HIS A 841 22.13 -39.65 -13.39
C HIS A 841 22.08 -38.70 -12.20
N ILE A 842 20.97 -38.66 -11.48
CA ILE A 842 20.83 -37.79 -10.26
C ILE A 842 21.79 -38.26 -9.17
N LYS A 843 22.02 -39.58 -9.05
CA LYS A 843 22.93 -40.18 -8.06
C LYS A 843 24.41 -40.06 -8.41
N GLU A 844 24.74 -39.87 -9.68
CA GLU A 844 26.12 -39.67 -10.10
C GLU A 844 26.66 -38.32 -9.61
N PRO A 845 27.89 -38.27 -9.04
CA PRO A 845 28.48 -37.02 -8.66
C PRO A 845 28.67 -36.12 -9.89
N LYS A 846 28.00 -34.99 -9.93
CA LYS A 846 28.26 -34.00 -10.99
C LYS A 846 29.67 -33.45 -10.80
N LYS A 847 30.56 -33.69 -11.81
CA LYS A 847 31.95 -33.21 -11.89
C LYS A 847 32.01 -31.69 -11.98
#